data_06ce7fc701a979c1ee302e067305ddb7
#
_entry.id   06ce7fc701a979c1ee302e067305ddb7
#
_cell.length_a   1.000
_cell.length_b   1.000
_cell.length_c   1.000
_cell.angle_alpha   90.00
_cell.angle_beta   90.00
_cell.angle_gamma   90.00
#
_symmetry.space_group_name_H-M   'P 1'
#
loop_
_entity.id
_entity.type
_entity.pdbx_description
1 polymer ?
#
loop_
_entity_poly.entity_id
_entity_poly.type
_entity_poly.pdbx_seq_one_letter_code
_entity_poly.pdbx_strand_id
1 'polypeptide(L)'
;MKKFILSISLFLSIATMISADNVFFQPFKTTNGAIPFDRITTADYEPAIIEGMKRHSAEIDAIANQEATPTFENTIVALERSGDMLNRVLGVFYPMLSANADDSLMAISERMTPLITEHGNSVTLNEKLWQRIDYVYKHFDKSQYDKEDWMLLEKTHESFVRSGAALQGADREKYKELSTRLSQLTLKFDQNALKETSKYEMWLTKNDLDGLPESAIDAATAAAKAKDREGEYLITLHAPSYMAFMKYSSRRDLREKLYKMYNSQCTSGEFNNIEIMQQIANTRLELANLLGYKTFADYQLANKMAENPTNVYNMLNQLKDAYTKPQKSDMDNLNKYASKLEGKKFTIMPWDYSYYSNKLKEEKYSINDELLRPYFRLENVIDGVFGLATRLYGLHFTENFDAQVFNPEMKVYNVTDDNGNFVALLYTDFFPRETKQSGAWMTNFREQYRDADGNDVRPIVTLTMNFTRPTDTKPSLLTYYEVETFMHEFGHGLHGMLSKCKYTSTSGTNVYCDFVELPSQFNENFLSEREYLDSFAKHYLTGESIPQDLVEKIKASEQYGAAYACLRQLSFGFLDMAYHTITKPVSGDAFKFEYEAMKPVEIFKPVDGCMMSPQFTHIFSGGYAAGYYGYKWAEILDADAFSKFQEDGIFNPATAKSFKENILERGGTEPPMTLYKRFRGREPKIDALLKRDGIKK
;
A
#
# COMPACT_ATOMS: atom_id res chain seq x y z
N MET A 1 28.21 -47.68 11.82
CA MET A 1 28.79 -46.54 12.56
C MET A 1 29.75 -45.67 11.74
N LYS A 2 30.22 -46.03 10.54
CA LYS A 2 31.11 -45.15 9.71
C LYS A 2 30.39 -44.23 8.70
N LYS A 3 29.10 -44.37 8.47
CA LYS A 3 28.33 -43.49 7.56
C LYS A 3 27.64 -42.30 8.23
N PHE A 4 27.57 -42.28 9.57
CA PHE A 4 26.98 -41.18 10.35
C PHE A 4 27.96 -40.05 10.70
N ILE A 5 29.25 -40.31 10.62
CA ILE A 5 30.30 -39.32 10.94
C ILE A 5 30.62 -38.43 9.73
N LEU A 6 30.32 -38.87 8.49
CA LEU A 6 30.59 -38.07 7.28
C LEU A 6 29.57 -36.98 7.02
N SER A 7 28.33 -37.15 7.50
CA SER A 7 27.27 -36.12 7.35
C SER A 7 27.42 -34.94 8.32
N ILE A 8 28.01 -35.18 9.49
CA ILE A 8 28.25 -34.11 10.49
C ILE A 8 29.45 -33.22 10.08
N SER A 9 30.43 -33.79 9.40
CA SER A 9 31.60 -33.03 8.92
C SER A 9 31.29 -32.14 7.71
N LEU A 10 30.24 -32.43 6.93
CA LEU A 10 29.83 -31.60 5.79
C LEU A 10 28.98 -30.41 6.24
N PHE A 11 28.23 -30.53 7.34
CA PHE A 11 27.50 -29.40 7.95
C PHE A 11 28.43 -28.43 8.70
N LEU A 12 29.56 -28.90 9.25
CA LEU A 12 30.54 -28.02 9.92
C LEU A 12 31.42 -27.25 8.93
N SER A 13 31.55 -27.68 7.67
CA SER A 13 32.37 -26.98 6.68
C SER A 13 31.60 -25.89 5.90
N ILE A 14 30.28 -25.82 6.01
CA ILE A 14 29.48 -24.70 5.47
C ILE A 14 29.40 -23.56 6.49
N ALA A 15 29.65 -23.83 7.78
CA ALA A 15 29.61 -22.82 8.88
C ALA A 15 30.86 -21.91 8.95
N THR A 16 31.84 -22.01 8.05
CA THR A 16 33.10 -21.28 8.11
C THR A 16 33.39 -20.31 6.97
N MET A 17 32.37 -19.95 6.18
CA MET A 17 32.44 -18.80 5.28
C MET A 17 31.34 -17.76 5.58
N ILE A 18 31.10 -17.45 6.84
CA ILE A 18 30.50 -16.16 7.20
C ILE A 18 31.62 -15.16 6.95
N SER A 19 31.60 -14.47 5.82
CA SER A 19 32.51 -13.38 5.54
C SER A 19 32.45 -12.39 6.69
N ALA A 20 33.58 -12.16 7.36
CA ALA A 20 33.69 -11.15 8.41
C ALA A 20 33.35 -9.72 7.89
N ASP A 21 33.21 -9.58 6.59
CA ASP A 21 33.01 -8.32 5.86
C ASP A 21 31.56 -8.09 5.36
N ASN A 22 30.55 -8.87 5.80
CA ASN A 22 29.17 -8.62 5.37
C ASN A 22 28.72 -7.23 5.85
N VAL A 23 28.28 -6.41 4.90
CA VAL A 23 27.94 -5.01 5.08
C VAL A 23 26.84 -4.76 6.14
N PHE A 24 25.94 -5.73 6.35
CA PHE A 24 24.86 -5.64 7.33
C PHE A 24 25.28 -5.91 8.77
N PHE A 25 26.46 -6.47 9.03
CA PHE A 25 26.90 -6.85 10.38
C PHE A 25 27.20 -5.67 11.29
N GLN A 26 27.36 -4.48 10.72
CA GLN A 26 27.60 -3.23 11.45
C GLN A 26 26.64 -2.14 10.94
N PRO A 27 26.32 -1.14 11.75
CA PRO A 27 25.61 0.05 11.27
C PRO A 27 26.30 0.70 10.07
N PHE A 28 25.53 1.19 9.12
CA PHE A 28 26.06 1.84 7.93
C PHE A 28 26.79 3.14 8.31
N LYS A 29 28.09 3.21 7.97
CA LYS A 29 28.94 4.38 8.24
C LYS A 29 28.92 5.37 7.06
N THR A 30 27.75 5.65 6.53
CA THR A 30 27.48 6.58 5.46
C THR A 30 26.90 7.87 6.01
N THR A 31 26.93 8.95 5.22
CA THR A 31 26.31 10.22 5.60
C THR A 31 24.81 9.99 5.82
N ASN A 32 24.29 10.43 6.98
CA ASN A 32 22.89 10.25 7.40
C ASN A 32 22.40 8.78 7.44
N GLY A 33 23.31 7.81 7.36
CA GLY A 33 22.98 6.38 7.36
C GLY A 33 22.41 5.88 6.03
N ALA A 34 22.68 6.60 4.92
CA ALA A 34 22.28 6.19 3.57
C ALA A 34 22.67 4.73 3.28
N ILE A 35 21.83 4.01 2.55
CA ILE A 35 22.07 2.61 2.27
C ILE A 35 23.22 2.46 1.28
N PRO A 36 24.29 1.69 1.59
CA PRO A 36 25.47 1.55 0.73
C PRO A 36 25.22 0.50 -0.38
N PHE A 37 24.30 0.79 -1.31
CA PHE A 37 23.91 -0.15 -2.37
C PHE A 37 25.06 -0.59 -3.28
N ASP A 38 26.11 0.21 -3.37
CA ASP A 38 27.37 -0.13 -4.09
C ASP A 38 28.15 -1.29 -3.47
N ARG A 39 27.87 -1.62 -2.21
CA ARG A 39 28.55 -2.69 -1.45
C ARG A 39 27.63 -3.86 -1.09
N ILE A 40 26.31 -3.73 -1.30
CA ILE A 40 25.35 -4.78 -1.04
C ILE A 40 25.22 -5.66 -2.27
N THR A 41 25.40 -6.96 -2.09
CA THR A 41 25.16 -7.97 -3.13
C THR A 41 24.02 -8.90 -2.68
N THR A 42 23.41 -9.61 -3.64
CA THR A 42 22.35 -10.59 -3.33
C THR A 42 22.87 -11.68 -2.37
N ALA A 43 24.15 -12.04 -2.43
CA ALA A 43 24.77 -13.03 -1.55
C ALA A 43 24.90 -12.59 -0.09
N ASP A 44 24.75 -11.29 0.22
CA ASP A 44 24.88 -10.77 1.59
C ASP A 44 23.60 -11.00 2.42
N TYR A 45 22.43 -11.11 1.77
CA TYR A 45 21.14 -11.13 2.49
C TYR A 45 20.96 -12.39 3.34
N GLU A 46 21.08 -13.59 2.78
CA GLU A 46 20.81 -14.85 3.48
C GLU A 46 21.70 -15.01 4.74
N PRO A 47 23.04 -14.83 4.68
CA PRO A 47 23.89 -14.89 5.86
C PRO A 47 23.57 -13.82 6.89
N ALA A 48 23.19 -12.60 6.44
CA ALA A 48 22.85 -11.51 7.34
C ALA A 48 21.52 -11.75 8.06
N ILE A 49 20.51 -12.30 7.39
CA ILE A 49 19.22 -12.67 7.99
C ILE A 49 19.44 -13.75 9.06
N ILE A 50 20.23 -14.81 8.74
CA ILE A 50 20.52 -15.90 9.67
C ILE A 50 21.25 -15.38 10.93
N GLU A 51 22.30 -14.59 10.76
CA GLU A 51 23.04 -14.02 11.89
C GLU A 51 22.19 -13.00 12.65
N GLY A 52 21.36 -12.21 11.94
CA GLY A 52 20.41 -11.28 12.57
C GLY A 52 19.40 -11.99 13.48
N MET A 53 18.79 -13.08 13.00
CA MET A 53 17.89 -13.91 13.83
C MET A 53 18.61 -14.50 15.04
N LYS A 54 19.84 -14.97 14.86
CA LYS A 54 20.64 -15.54 15.95
C LYS A 54 20.97 -14.49 17.03
N ARG A 55 21.38 -13.28 16.64
CA ARG A 55 21.65 -12.18 17.59
C ARG A 55 20.37 -11.74 18.29
N HIS A 56 19.29 -11.56 17.56
CA HIS A 56 18.00 -11.22 18.13
C HIS A 56 17.52 -12.28 19.14
N SER A 57 17.66 -13.58 18.84
CA SER A 57 17.34 -14.65 19.80
C SER A 57 18.14 -14.50 21.11
N ALA A 58 19.43 -14.16 21.04
CA ALA A 58 20.25 -13.97 22.22
C ALA A 58 19.82 -12.73 23.04
N GLU A 59 19.41 -11.64 22.37
CA GLU A 59 18.86 -10.45 23.00
C GLU A 59 17.51 -10.76 23.71
N ILE A 60 16.62 -11.49 23.04
CA ILE A 60 15.36 -11.96 23.62
C ILE A 60 15.60 -12.85 24.84
N ASP A 61 16.56 -13.78 24.76
CA ASP A 61 16.92 -14.63 25.89
C ASP A 61 17.47 -13.83 27.07
N ALA A 62 18.26 -12.78 26.83
CA ALA A 62 18.75 -11.89 27.86
C ALA A 62 17.61 -11.11 28.55
N ILE A 63 16.61 -10.64 27.78
CA ILE A 63 15.42 -9.98 28.34
C ILE A 63 14.57 -10.97 29.14
N ALA A 64 14.30 -12.15 28.58
CA ALA A 64 13.40 -13.12 29.16
C ALA A 64 13.92 -13.78 30.44
N ASN A 65 15.24 -14.00 30.52
CA ASN A 65 15.87 -14.75 31.63
C ASN A 65 16.50 -13.86 32.73
N GLN A 66 16.41 -12.53 32.64
CA GLN A 66 16.97 -11.67 33.71
C GLN A 66 16.21 -11.84 35.04
N GLU A 67 16.94 -11.82 36.16
CA GLU A 67 16.37 -11.99 37.50
C GLU A 67 15.71 -10.71 38.04
N ALA A 68 16.02 -9.55 37.46
CA ALA A 68 15.48 -8.27 37.89
C ALA A 68 13.94 -8.22 37.67
N THR A 69 13.24 -7.58 38.62
CA THR A 69 11.79 -7.32 38.47
C THR A 69 11.50 -6.65 37.12
N PRO A 70 10.48 -7.12 36.39
CA PRO A 70 10.13 -6.51 35.10
C PRO A 70 9.73 -5.03 35.27
N THR A 71 10.35 -4.17 34.49
CA THR A 71 9.99 -2.75 34.36
C THR A 71 9.72 -2.40 32.92
N PHE A 72 9.17 -1.23 32.67
CA PHE A 72 8.96 -0.72 31.32
C PHE A 72 10.29 -0.68 30.53
N GLU A 73 11.37 -0.17 31.16
CA GLU A 73 12.67 -0.02 30.50
C GLU A 73 13.34 -1.37 30.24
N ASN A 74 13.40 -2.26 31.24
CA ASN A 74 14.16 -3.51 31.12
C ASN A 74 13.38 -4.62 30.37
N THR A 75 12.14 -4.37 30.01
CA THR A 75 11.30 -5.35 29.31
C THR A 75 10.73 -4.76 28.00
N ILE A 76 9.96 -3.69 28.07
CA ILE A 76 9.26 -3.14 26.87
C ILE A 76 10.23 -2.35 26.00
N VAL A 77 10.97 -1.39 26.56
CA VAL A 77 11.96 -0.61 25.79
C VAL A 77 13.12 -1.49 25.33
N ALA A 78 13.53 -2.47 26.17
CA ALA A 78 14.56 -3.43 25.77
C ALA A 78 14.11 -4.29 24.58
N LEU A 79 12.85 -4.75 24.56
CA LEU A 79 12.26 -5.49 23.45
C LEU A 79 12.15 -4.61 22.20
N GLU A 80 11.65 -3.38 22.32
CA GLU A 80 11.52 -2.42 21.21
C GLU A 80 12.87 -2.15 20.51
N ARG A 81 13.96 -2.14 21.27
CA ARG A 81 15.32 -1.91 20.76
C ARG A 81 16.06 -3.18 20.33
N SER A 82 15.46 -4.35 20.55
CA SER A 82 16.08 -5.61 20.17
C SER A 82 15.98 -5.85 18.66
N GLY A 83 16.87 -6.69 18.12
CA GLY A 83 16.87 -7.07 16.71
C GLY A 83 17.37 -5.99 15.74
N ASP A 84 18.13 -4.98 16.18
CA ASP A 84 18.61 -3.88 15.32
C ASP A 84 19.30 -4.38 14.05
N MET A 85 20.15 -5.41 14.14
CA MET A 85 20.79 -5.98 12.96
C MET A 85 19.77 -6.68 12.04
N LEU A 86 18.85 -7.46 12.58
CA LEU A 86 17.80 -8.12 11.80
C LEU A 86 16.91 -7.08 11.11
N ASN A 87 16.48 -6.06 11.82
CA ASN A 87 15.68 -4.97 11.30
C ASN A 87 16.43 -4.21 10.19
N ARG A 88 17.74 -4.00 10.33
CA ARG A 88 18.57 -3.36 9.30
C ARG A 88 18.62 -4.16 8.01
N VAL A 89 18.79 -5.47 8.06
CA VAL A 89 18.81 -6.30 6.84
C VAL A 89 17.43 -6.46 6.24
N LEU A 90 16.38 -6.70 7.05
CA LEU A 90 15.01 -6.84 6.57
C LEU A 90 14.45 -5.52 6.02
N GLY A 91 14.84 -4.38 6.61
CA GLY A 91 14.48 -3.04 6.13
C GLY A 91 15.06 -2.70 4.74
N VAL A 92 16.06 -3.44 4.27
CA VAL A 92 16.54 -3.35 2.87
C VAL A 92 16.00 -4.50 2.03
N PHE A 93 15.98 -5.71 2.56
CA PHE A 93 15.59 -6.93 1.85
C PHE A 93 14.15 -6.87 1.32
N TYR A 94 13.16 -6.52 2.14
CA TYR A 94 11.76 -6.47 1.72
C TYR A 94 11.48 -5.37 0.67
N PRO A 95 11.96 -4.12 0.82
CA PRO A 95 11.84 -3.13 -0.25
C PRO A 95 12.49 -3.58 -1.55
N MET A 96 13.63 -4.26 -1.50
CA MET A 96 14.29 -4.82 -2.69
C MET A 96 13.46 -5.94 -3.35
N LEU A 97 12.79 -6.80 -2.57
CA LEU A 97 11.87 -7.81 -3.09
C LEU A 97 10.69 -7.21 -3.84
N SER A 98 10.23 -6.03 -3.45
CA SER A 98 9.13 -5.35 -4.14
C SER A 98 9.60 -4.53 -5.34
N ALA A 99 10.78 -3.91 -5.24
CA ALA A 99 11.23 -2.92 -6.21
C ALA A 99 12.31 -3.42 -7.18
N ASN A 100 13.06 -4.49 -6.86
CA ASN A 100 14.18 -4.95 -7.69
C ASN A 100 14.47 -6.46 -7.54
N ALA A 101 13.43 -7.29 -7.51
CA ALA A 101 13.55 -8.72 -7.30
C ALA A 101 13.99 -9.44 -8.57
N ASP A 102 15.26 -9.89 -8.61
CA ASP A 102 15.71 -10.90 -9.57
C ASP A 102 15.41 -12.32 -9.06
N ASP A 103 15.61 -13.34 -9.93
CA ASP A 103 15.39 -14.75 -9.58
C ASP A 103 16.19 -15.19 -8.35
N SER A 104 17.39 -14.63 -8.16
CA SER A 104 18.27 -14.97 -7.04
C SER A 104 17.70 -14.44 -5.71
N LEU A 105 17.22 -13.20 -5.70
CA LEU A 105 16.59 -12.59 -4.54
C LEU A 105 15.26 -13.27 -4.20
N MET A 106 14.48 -13.64 -5.21
CA MET A 106 13.24 -14.43 -5.05
C MET A 106 13.53 -15.79 -4.42
N ALA A 107 14.57 -16.50 -4.88
CA ALA A 107 14.97 -17.79 -4.32
C ALA A 107 15.43 -17.67 -2.84
N ILE A 108 16.10 -16.58 -2.46
CA ILE A 108 16.43 -16.30 -1.06
C ILE A 108 15.15 -16.08 -0.25
N SER A 109 14.20 -15.32 -0.78
CA SER A 109 12.91 -15.08 -0.11
C SER A 109 12.16 -16.40 0.18
N GLU A 110 12.10 -17.32 -0.77
CA GLU A 110 11.46 -18.62 -0.59
C GLU A 110 12.10 -19.44 0.53
N ARG A 111 13.42 -19.38 0.69
CA ARG A 111 14.13 -20.10 1.76
C ARG A 111 14.01 -19.40 3.10
N MET A 112 14.08 -18.08 3.13
CA MET A 112 14.16 -17.32 4.39
C MET A 112 12.81 -17.03 5.02
N THR A 113 11.74 -16.86 4.24
CA THR A 113 10.41 -16.53 4.78
C THR A 113 9.91 -17.53 5.84
N PRO A 114 10.01 -18.86 5.66
CA PRO A 114 9.62 -19.81 6.71
C PRO A 114 10.47 -19.67 7.98
N LEU A 115 11.77 -19.43 7.85
CA LEU A 115 12.70 -19.28 8.98
C LEU A 115 12.45 -17.98 9.75
N ILE A 116 12.18 -16.88 9.04
CA ILE A 116 11.81 -15.60 9.66
C ILE A 116 10.48 -15.74 10.40
N THR A 117 9.51 -16.45 9.82
CA THR A 117 8.21 -16.72 10.48
C THR A 117 8.38 -17.56 11.74
N GLU A 118 9.19 -18.62 11.68
CA GLU A 118 9.50 -19.47 12.84
C GLU A 118 10.21 -18.66 13.93
N HIS A 119 11.18 -17.82 13.55
CA HIS A 119 11.87 -16.91 14.48
C HIS A 119 10.87 -15.94 15.14
N GLY A 120 9.99 -15.29 14.38
CA GLY A 120 8.94 -14.43 14.93
C GLY A 120 8.03 -15.16 15.93
N ASN A 121 7.59 -16.37 15.58
CA ASN A 121 6.82 -17.22 16.50
C ASN A 121 7.62 -17.58 17.76
N SER A 122 8.92 -17.84 17.66
CA SER A 122 9.78 -18.14 18.82
C SER A 122 9.86 -16.98 19.81
N VAL A 123 9.82 -15.74 19.32
CA VAL A 123 9.81 -14.53 20.15
C VAL A 123 8.43 -14.33 20.78
N THR A 124 7.37 -14.27 19.97
CA THR A 124 6.03 -13.95 20.45
C THR A 124 5.42 -15.02 21.36
N LEU A 125 5.83 -16.28 21.18
CA LEU A 125 5.41 -17.41 22.01
C LEU A 125 6.41 -17.73 23.13
N ASN A 126 7.40 -16.89 23.41
CA ASN A 126 8.32 -17.09 24.52
C ASN A 126 7.58 -16.82 25.84
N GLU A 127 7.38 -17.87 26.63
CA GLU A 127 6.59 -17.82 27.86
C GLU A 127 7.17 -16.88 28.91
N LYS A 128 8.49 -16.91 29.10
CA LYS A 128 9.15 -16.03 30.08
C LYS A 128 9.07 -14.56 29.67
N LEU A 129 9.27 -14.28 28.38
CA LEU A 129 9.11 -12.92 27.84
C LEU A 129 7.68 -12.44 28.01
N TRP A 130 6.69 -13.28 27.68
CA TRP A 130 5.28 -12.97 27.87
C TRP A 130 4.95 -12.66 29.34
N GLN A 131 5.41 -13.48 30.28
CA GLN A 131 5.20 -13.25 31.71
C GLN A 131 5.74 -11.89 32.16
N ARG A 132 6.89 -11.46 31.63
CA ARG A 132 7.47 -10.14 31.92
C ARG A 132 6.64 -9.01 31.32
N ILE A 133 6.20 -9.13 30.07
CA ILE A 133 5.35 -8.13 29.39
C ILE A 133 4.01 -7.98 30.13
N ASP A 134 3.35 -9.07 30.44
CA ASP A 134 2.06 -9.09 31.17
C ASP A 134 2.20 -8.51 32.59
N TYR A 135 3.34 -8.81 33.26
CA TYR A 135 3.65 -8.20 34.56
C TYR A 135 3.77 -6.68 34.45
N VAL A 136 4.53 -6.15 33.48
CA VAL A 136 4.70 -4.71 33.28
C VAL A 136 3.33 -4.08 32.96
N TYR A 137 2.53 -4.69 32.08
CA TYR A 137 1.21 -4.17 31.72
C TYR A 137 0.28 -4.03 32.91
N LYS A 138 0.27 -5.03 33.82
CA LYS A 138 -0.55 -5.04 35.04
C LYS A 138 -0.09 -4.07 36.13
N HIS A 139 1.18 -3.69 36.14
CA HIS A 139 1.79 -2.86 37.19
C HIS A 139 2.25 -1.49 36.68
N PHE A 140 1.87 -1.11 35.46
CA PHE A 140 2.29 0.16 34.86
C PHE A 140 1.62 1.35 35.53
N ASP A 141 2.43 2.25 36.07
CA ASP A 141 1.95 3.51 36.66
C ASP A 141 1.94 4.63 35.61
N LYS A 142 0.78 4.88 35.02
CA LYS A 142 0.59 5.92 33.98
C LYS A 142 0.99 7.33 34.44
N SER A 143 1.18 7.59 35.74
CA SER A 143 1.58 8.90 36.23
C SER A 143 3.09 9.18 36.06
N GLN A 144 3.89 8.14 35.85
CA GLN A 144 5.34 8.20 35.69
C GLN A 144 5.82 8.26 34.24
N TYR A 145 4.91 8.01 33.31
CA TYR A 145 5.19 7.85 31.87
C TYR A 145 4.29 8.74 31.05
N ASP A 146 4.72 9.05 29.82
CA ASP A 146 3.86 9.81 28.90
C ASP A 146 2.92 8.91 28.09
N LYS A 147 2.15 9.52 27.21
CA LYS A 147 1.15 8.81 26.40
C LYS A 147 1.78 7.85 25.39
N GLU A 148 2.95 8.18 24.84
CA GLU A 148 3.64 7.33 23.89
C GLU A 148 4.19 6.08 24.56
N ASP A 149 4.73 6.20 25.77
CA ASP A 149 5.18 5.06 26.56
C ASP A 149 4.04 4.09 26.84
N TRP A 150 2.85 4.63 27.18
CA TRP A 150 1.65 3.81 27.33
C TRP A 150 1.25 3.13 26.02
N MET A 151 1.26 3.84 24.91
CA MET A 151 0.91 3.28 23.59
C MET A 151 1.88 2.18 23.18
N LEU A 152 3.19 2.34 23.44
CA LEU A 152 4.15 1.26 23.19
C LEU A 152 3.82 0.01 24.01
N LEU A 153 3.58 0.18 25.30
CA LEU A 153 3.22 -0.94 26.19
C LEU A 153 1.92 -1.62 25.73
N GLU A 154 0.88 -0.83 25.46
CA GLU A 154 -0.43 -1.34 25.03
C GLU A 154 -0.32 -2.10 23.72
N LYS A 155 0.33 -1.53 22.71
CA LYS A 155 0.59 -2.19 21.41
C LYS A 155 1.42 -3.47 21.56
N THR A 156 2.46 -3.44 22.39
CA THR A 156 3.32 -4.60 22.64
C THR A 156 2.52 -5.73 23.31
N HIS A 157 1.83 -5.42 24.40
CA HIS A 157 1.01 -6.41 25.12
C HIS A 157 -0.08 -7.00 24.21
N GLU A 158 -0.81 -6.15 23.48
CA GLU A 158 -1.85 -6.58 22.55
C GLU A 158 -1.27 -7.44 21.42
N SER A 159 -0.15 -7.05 20.83
CA SER A 159 0.53 -7.83 19.80
C SER A 159 0.87 -9.24 20.26
N PHE A 160 1.39 -9.39 21.48
CA PHE A 160 1.69 -10.71 22.06
C PHE A 160 0.42 -11.51 22.33
N VAL A 161 -0.61 -10.92 22.91
CA VAL A 161 -1.93 -11.59 23.12
C VAL A 161 -2.49 -12.09 21.80
N ARG A 162 -2.50 -11.24 20.78
CA ARG A 162 -3.02 -11.54 19.44
C ARG A 162 -2.17 -12.57 18.69
N SER A 163 -0.90 -12.68 19.03
CA SER A 163 0.02 -13.70 18.51
C SER A 163 0.01 -14.99 19.36
N GLY A 164 -0.99 -15.17 20.22
CA GLY A 164 -1.20 -16.41 20.96
C GLY A 164 -0.26 -16.59 22.17
N ALA A 165 0.43 -15.56 22.66
CA ALA A 165 1.36 -15.65 23.80
C ALA A 165 0.69 -16.18 25.08
N ALA A 166 -0.61 -15.87 25.27
CA ALA A 166 -1.39 -16.35 26.42
C ALA A 166 -1.86 -17.81 26.27
N LEU A 167 -1.74 -18.41 25.09
CA LEU A 167 -2.13 -19.81 24.84
C LEU A 167 -1.14 -20.78 25.48
N GLN A 168 -1.65 -21.93 25.92
CA GLN A 168 -0.86 -22.99 26.57
C GLN A 168 -1.10 -24.35 25.97
N GLY A 169 -0.15 -25.27 26.13
CA GLY A 169 -0.28 -26.66 25.74
C GLY A 169 -0.69 -26.87 24.27
N ALA A 170 -1.75 -27.63 24.03
CA ALA A 170 -2.21 -27.97 22.68
C ALA A 170 -2.64 -26.75 21.86
N ASP A 171 -3.21 -25.73 22.49
CA ASP A 171 -3.70 -24.54 21.78
C ASP A 171 -2.51 -23.71 21.24
N ARG A 172 -1.39 -23.65 21.94
CA ARG A 172 -0.16 -23.02 21.46
C ARG A 172 0.40 -23.74 20.22
N GLU A 173 0.48 -25.06 20.26
CA GLU A 173 0.95 -25.85 19.10
C GLU A 173 0.00 -25.70 17.92
N LYS A 174 -1.31 -25.66 18.19
CA LYS A 174 -2.31 -25.40 17.14
C LYS A 174 -2.16 -24.01 16.51
N TYR A 175 -1.86 -22.99 17.31
CA TYR A 175 -1.57 -21.64 16.79
C TYR A 175 -0.37 -21.64 15.84
N LYS A 176 0.73 -22.31 16.22
CA LYS A 176 1.92 -22.42 15.34
C LYS A 176 1.58 -23.11 14.01
N GLU A 177 0.82 -24.23 14.07
CA GLU A 177 0.37 -24.93 12.88
C GLU A 177 -0.45 -23.99 11.96
N LEU A 178 -1.45 -23.28 12.52
CA LEU A 178 -2.32 -22.38 11.78
C LEU A 178 -1.56 -21.18 11.20
N SER A 179 -0.69 -20.58 11.96
CA SER A 179 0.16 -19.46 11.53
C SER A 179 1.07 -19.88 10.37
N THR A 180 1.75 -21.02 10.47
CA THR A 180 2.61 -21.55 9.40
C THR A 180 1.79 -21.88 8.14
N ARG A 181 0.63 -22.56 8.30
CA ARG A 181 -0.28 -22.87 7.19
C ARG A 181 -0.76 -21.60 6.49
N LEU A 182 -1.17 -20.60 7.25
CA LEU A 182 -1.63 -19.33 6.70
C LEU A 182 -0.53 -18.63 5.89
N SER A 183 0.69 -18.54 6.43
CA SER A 183 1.85 -17.95 5.75
C SER A 183 2.16 -18.63 4.42
N GLN A 184 2.12 -19.98 4.38
CA GLN A 184 2.35 -20.74 3.14
C GLN A 184 1.24 -20.52 2.11
N LEU A 185 -0.03 -20.49 2.56
CA LEU A 185 -1.18 -20.28 1.67
C LEU A 185 -1.18 -18.87 1.06
N THR A 186 -0.89 -17.84 1.87
CA THR A 186 -0.84 -16.45 1.41
C THR A 186 0.31 -16.24 0.41
N LEU A 187 1.49 -16.80 0.68
CA LEU A 187 2.62 -16.77 -0.27
C LEU A 187 2.25 -17.45 -1.60
N LYS A 188 1.63 -18.62 -1.55
CA LYS A 188 1.24 -19.35 -2.75
C LYS A 188 0.16 -18.61 -3.55
N PHE A 189 -0.79 -17.98 -2.86
CA PHE A 189 -1.83 -17.16 -3.48
C PHE A 189 -1.21 -16.00 -4.27
N ASP A 190 -0.28 -15.29 -3.66
CA ASP A 190 0.40 -14.13 -4.24
C ASP A 190 1.23 -14.51 -5.47
N GLN A 191 2.04 -15.57 -5.34
CA GLN A 191 2.85 -16.08 -6.45
C GLN A 191 2.00 -16.52 -7.64
N ASN A 192 0.85 -17.16 -7.41
CA ASN A 192 -0.06 -17.57 -8.47
C ASN A 192 -0.64 -16.34 -9.20
N ALA A 193 -1.07 -15.31 -8.45
CA ALA A 193 -1.62 -14.09 -9.03
C ALA A 193 -0.58 -13.35 -9.89
N LEU A 194 0.65 -13.24 -9.41
CA LEU A 194 1.75 -12.63 -10.15
C LEU A 194 2.07 -13.38 -11.44
N LYS A 195 2.21 -14.71 -11.37
CA LYS A 195 2.55 -15.54 -12.53
C LYS A 195 1.45 -15.55 -13.58
N GLU A 196 0.18 -15.59 -13.16
CA GLU A 196 -0.96 -15.55 -14.08
C GLU A 196 -1.03 -14.21 -14.83
N THR A 197 -0.84 -13.09 -14.11
CA THR A 197 -0.83 -11.75 -14.71
C THR A 197 0.26 -11.62 -15.77
N SER A 198 1.45 -12.13 -15.50
CA SER A 198 2.62 -12.01 -16.38
C SER A 198 2.56 -12.94 -17.60
N LYS A 199 1.76 -13.99 -17.56
CA LYS A 199 1.66 -15.01 -18.61
C LYS A 199 0.81 -14.61 -19.80
N TYR A 200 -0.12 -13.66 -19.61
CA TYR A 200 -1.08 -13.30 -20.65
C TYR A 200 -0.51 -12.31 -21.66
N GLU A 201 -0.66 -12.65 -22.93
CA GLU A 201 -0.23 -11.85 -24.07
C GLU A 201 -1.36 -11.76 -25.10
N MET A 202 -1.80 -10.56 -25.43
CA MET A 202 -2.72 -10.32 -26.56
C MET A 202 -1.98 -9.58 -27.66
N TRP A 203 -1.65 -10.31 -28.71
CA TRP A 203 -0.98 -9.80 -29.89
C TRP A 203 -1.96 -9.15 -30.84
N LEU A 204 -1.62 -7.93 -31.27
CA LEU A 204 -2.44 -7.10 -32.14
C LEU A 204 -1.69 -6.78 -33.45
N THR A 205 -2.46 -6.52 -34.49
CA THR A 205 -2.00 -5.96 -35.77
C THR A 205 -2.36 -4.49 -35.85
N LYS A 206 -1.83 -3.78 -36.86
CA LYS A 206 -2.17 -2.37 -37.12
C LYS A 206 -3.67 -2.12 -37.24
N ASN A 207 -4.45 -3.11 -37.72
CA ASN A 207 -5.90 -2.99 -37.88
C ASN A 207 -6.69 -3.04 -36.57
N ASP A 208 -6.02 -3.44 -35.46
CA ASP A 208 -6.63 -3.60 -34.14
C ASP A 208 -6.42 -2.38 -33.24
N LEU A 209 -5.69 -1.36 -33.74
CA LEU A 209 -5.27 -0.19 -32.95
C LEU A 209 -6.27 0.97 -32.95
N ASP A 210 -7.38 0.83 -33.69
CA ASP A 210 -8.35 1.91 -33.81
C ASP A 210 -8.86 2.41 -32.47
N GLY A 211 -8.81 3.75 -32.29
CA GLY A 211 -9.17 4.44 -31.07
C GLY A 211 -8.05 4.58 -30.03
N LEU A 212 -6.94 3.81 -30.12
CA LEU A 212 -5.83 3.93 -29.17
C LEU A 212 -5.03 5.22 -29.40
N PRO A 213 -4.67 5.96 -28.33
CA PRO A 213 -3.80 7.12 -28.46
C PRO A 213 -2.34 6.68 -28.77
N GLU A 214 -1.56 7.60 -29.33
CA GLU A 214 -0.16 7.38 -29.70
C GLU A 214 0.66 6.79 -28.54
N SER A 215 0.45 7.30 -27.34
CA SER A 215 1.13 6.83 -26.12
C SER A 215 0.88 5.33 -25.83
N ALA A 216 -0.34 4.85 -26.03
CA ALA A 216 -0.69 3.44 -25.83
C ALA A 216 -0.14 2.55 -26.95
N ILE A 217 -0.10 3.07 -28.19
CA ILE A 217 0.49 2.36 -29.35
C ILE A 217 2.00 2.23 -29.14
N ASP A 218 2.68 3.30 -28.71
CA ASP A 218 4.10 3.30 -28.42
C ASP A 218 4.45 2.28 -27.33
N ALA A 219 3.67 2.24 -26.25
CA ALA A 219 3.86 1.27 -25.17
C ALA A 219 3.66 -0.18 -25.67
N ALA A 220 2.63 -0.44 -26.45
CA ALA A 220 2.36 -1.76 -27.03
C ALA A 220 3.45 -2.19 -28.04
N THR A 221 4.00 -1.23 -28.80
CA THR A 221 5.14 -1.46 -29.72
C THR A 221 6.40 -1.81 -28.96
N ALA A 222 6.72 -1.06 -27.89
CA ALA A 222 7.88 -1.32 -27.04
C ALA A 222 7.78 -2.71 -26.38
N ALA A 223 6.59 -3.08 -25.87
CA ALA A 223 6.33 -4.39 -25.29
C ALA A 223 6.52 -5.54 -26.32
N ALA A 224 6.07 -5.34 -27.56
CA ALA A 224 6.26 -6.31 -28.63
C ALA A 224 7.75 -6.45 -29.02
N LYS A 225 8.47 -5.32 -29.12
CA LYS A 225 9.91 -5.29 -29.39
C LYS A 225 10.72 -6.03 -28.34
N ALA A 226 10.34 -5.88 -27.05
CA ALA A 226 11.00 -6.60 -25.94
C ALA A 226 10.83 -8.14 -26.01
N LYS A 227 9.88 -8.61 -26.86
CA LYS A 227 9.62 -10.03 -27.14
C LYS A 227 10.12 -10.45 -28.54
N ASP A 228 11.00 -9.67 -29.16
CA ASP A 228 11.57 -9.91 -30.49
C ASP A 228 10.50 -9.98 -31.62
N ARG A 229 9.37 -9.26 -31.47
CA ARG A 229 8.28 -9.22 -32.46
C ARG A 229 8.04 -7.80 -32.97
N GLU A 230 9.02 -7.27 -33.72
CA GLU A 230 8.91 -5.96 -34.36
C GLU A 230 7.78 -5.92 -35.41
N GLY A 231 7.02 -4.83 -35.40
CA GLY A 231 5.88 -4.64 -36.33
C GLY A 231 4.55 -5.18 -35.82
N GLU A 232 4.54 -5.82 -34.66
CA GLU A 232 3.34 -6.19 -33.91
C GLU A 232 3.16 -5.32 -32.67
N TYR A 233 2.04 -5.50 -31.95
CA TYR A 233 1.69 -4.73 -30.75
C TYR A 233 1.23 -5.69 -29.66
N LEU A 234 1.78 -5.54 -28.45
CA LEU A 234 1.47 -6.42 -27.33
C LEU A 234 0.66 -5.69 -26.27
N ILE A 235 -0.52 -6.24 -25.96
CA ILE A 235 -1.32 -5.85 -24.79
C ILE A 235 -1.22 -6.95 -23.73
N THR A 236 -0.99 -6.54 -22.48
CA THR A 236 -0.85 -7.44 -21.33
C THR A 236 -1.93 -7.15 -20.28
N LEU A 237 -2.01 -7.98 -19.23
CA LEU A 237 -2.91 -7.75 -18.09
C LEU A 237 -2.34 -6.77 -17.04
N HIS A 238 -1.13 -6.25 -17.24
CA HIS A 238 -0.62 -5.18 -16.39
C HIS A 238 -1.47 -3.92 -16.49
N ALA A 239 -1.73 -3.28 -15.35
CA ALA A 239 -2.70 -2.20 -15.24
C ALA A 239 -2.57 -1.09 -16.32
N PRO A 240 -1.38 -0.52 -16.62
CA PRO A 240 -1.28 0.53 -17.64
C PRO A 240 -1.72 0.07 -19.04
N SER A 241 -1.33 -1.15 -19.42
CA SER A 241 -1.69 -1.74 -20.73
C SER A 241 -3.19 -2.05 -20.81
N TYR A 242 -3.72 -2.72 -19.77
CA TYR A 242 -5.13 -3.07 -19.66
C TYR A 242 -6.04 -1.83 -19.66
N MET A 243 -5.73 -0.86 -18.78
CA MET A 243 -6.57 0.34 -18.61
C MET A 243 -6.61 1.19 -19.87
N ALA A 244 -5.48 1.42 -20.52
CA ALA A 244 -5.43 2.17 -21.77
C ALA A 244 -6.25 1.50 -22.86
N PHE A 245 -6.12 0.17 -23.03
CA PHE A 245 -6.89 -0.56 -24.02
C PHE A 245 -8.40 -0.51 -23.75
N MET A 246 -8.83 -0.75 -22.52
CA MET A 246 -10.24 -0.73 -22.12
C MET A 246 -10.87 0.66 -22.26
N LYS A 247 -10.08 1.72 -22.08
CA LYS A 247 -10.53 3.11 -22.13
C LYS A 247 -10.67 3.63 -23.56
N TYR A 248 -9.76 3.25 -24.47
CA TYR A 248 -9.62 3.91 -25.77
C TYR A 248 -9.94 3.03 -26.97
N SER A 249 -9.69 1.71 -26.91
CA SER A 249 -9.90 0.85 -28.08
C SER A 249 -11.35 0.83 -28.54
N SER A 250 -11.59 1.09 -29.85
CA SER A 250 -12.92 0.96 -30.46
C SER A 250 -13.33 -0.51 -30.65
N ARG A 251 -12.38 -1.46 -30.62
CA ARG A 251 -12.59 -2.90 -30.82
C ARG A 251 -13.28 -3.52 -29.61
N ARG A 252 -14.62 -3.48 -29.62
CA ARG A 252 -15.46 -4.02 -28.53
C ARG A 252 -15.23 -5.50 -28.29
N ASP A 253 -15.03 -6.28 -29.33
CA ASP A 253 -14.74 -7.71 -29.27
C ASP A 253 -13.43 -7.99 -28.52
N LEU A 254 -12.39 -7.17 -28.74
CA LEU A 254 -11.11 -7.28 -28.04
C LEU A 254 -11.19 -6.75 -26.60
N ARG A 255 -11.99 -5.69 -26.35
CA ARG A 255 -12.27 -5.25 -24.97
C ARG A 255 -12.98 -6.35 -24.16
N GLU A 256 -14.01 -7.01 -24.74
CA GLU A 256 -14.69 -8.14 -24.09
C GLU A 256 -13.71 -9.28 -23.78
N LYS A 257 -12.87 -9.66 -24.76
CA LYS A 257 -11.85 -10.70 -24.61
C LYS A 257 -10.89 -10.35 -23.47
N LEU A 258 -10.33 -9.14 -23.48
CA LEU A 258 -9.36 -8.67 -22.51
C LEU A 258 -9.99 -8.56 -21.10
N TYR A 259 -11.24 -8.06 -21.02
CA TYR A 259 -12.00 -7.99 -19.77
C TYR A 259 -12.18 -9.36 -19.12
N LYS A 260 -12.63 -10.35 -19.93
CA LYS A 260 -12.83 -11.72 -19.44
C LYS A 260 -11.51 -12.32 -18.94
N MET A 261 -10.43 -12.16 -19.68
CA MET A 261 -9.12 -12.65 -19.27
C MET A 261 -8.66 -12.01 -17.97
N TYR A 262 -8.78 -10.68 -17.84
CA TYR A 262 -8.40 -9.97 -16.63
C TYR A 262 -9.20 -10.42 -15.42
N ASN A 263 -10.51 -10.61 -15.57
CA ASN A 263 -11.40 -10.95 -14.44
C ASN A 263 -11.55 -12.47 -14.22
N SER A 264 -10.92 -13.32 -15.04
CA SER A 264 -10.86 -14.77 -14.83
C SER A 264 -9.49 -15.26 -14.35
N GLN A 265 -8.58 -14.35 -14.02
CA GLN A 265 -7.26 -14.71 -13.48
C GLN A 265 -7.41 -15.60 -12.26
N CYS A 266 -6.59 -16.63 -12.18
CA CYS A 266 -6.53 -17.57 -11.07
C CYS A 266 -7.85 -18.31 -10.77
N THR A 267 -8.80 -18.36 -11.71
CA THR A 267 -10.05 -19.13 -11.54
C THR A 267 -9.93 -20.58 -11.99
N SER A 268 -8.87 -20.93 -12.73
CA SER A 268 -8.64 -22.29 -13.28
C SER A 268 -7.17 -22.50 -13.65
N GLY A 269 -6.83 -23.72 -14.04
CA GLY A 269 -5.49 -24.07 -14.54
C GLY A 269 -4.43 -24.17 -13.44
N GLU A 270 -3.17 -23.96 -13.82
CA GLU A 270 -1.97 -24.15 -12.97
C GLU A 270 -1.95 -23.18 -11.76
N PHE A 271 -2.43 -21.95 -11.96
CA PHE A 271 -2.38 -20.88 -10.96
C PHE A 271 -3.76 -20.65 -10.29
N ASN A 272 -4.60 -21.68 -10.23
CA ASN A 272 -5.93 -21.59 -9.61
C ASN A 272 -5.83 -21.31 -8.11
N ASN A 273 -6.48 -20.22 -7.67
CA ASN A 273 -6.50 -19.77 -6.27
C ASN A 273 -7.83 -20.05 -5.55
N ILE A 274 -8.84 -20.64 -6.21
CA ILE A 274 -10.17 -20.80 -5.59
C ILE A 274 -10.10 -21.61 -4.30
N GLU A 275 -9.44 -22.76 -4.30
CA GLU A 275 -9.30 -23.58 -3.10
C GLU A 275 -8.38 -22.90 -2.07
N ILE A 276 -7.31 -22.25 -2.52
CA ILE A 276 -6.33 -21.55 -1.66
C ILE A 276 -7.01 -20.42 -0.89
N MET A 277 -7.82 -19.56 -1.55
CA MET A 277 -8.52 -18.47 -0.87
C MET A 277 -9.55 -18.97 0.16
N GLN A 278 -10.26 -20.08 -0.12
CA GLN A 278 -11.17 -20.68 0.84
C GLN A 278 -10.40 -21.24 2.05
N GLN A 279 -9.25 -21.90 1.82
CA GLN A 279 -8.38 -22.37 2.90
C GLN A 279 -7.82 -21.20 3.73
N ILE A 280 -7.45 -20.07 3.10
CA ILE A 280 -7.01 -18.87 3.81
C ILE A 280 -8.13 -18.36 4.73
N ALA A 281 -9.34 -18.13 4.20
CA ALA A 281 -10.48 -17.67 4.98
C ALA A 281 -10.82 -18.60 6.15
N ASN A 282 -10.82 -19.92 5.91
CA ASN A 282 -11.09 -20.93 6.92
C ASN A 282 -9.98 -20.99 7.99
N THR A 283 -8.71 -20.89 7.59
CA THR A 283 -7.58 -20.86 8.54
C THR A 283 -7.63 -19.62 9.41
N ARG A 284 -8.01 -18.47 8.84
CA ARG A 284 -8.23 -17.22 9.59
C ARG A 284 -9.35 -17.36 10.60
N LEU A 285 -10.46 -18.01 10.24
CA LEU A 285 -11.56 -18.29 11.17
C LEU A 285 -11.09 -19.21 12.32
N GLU A 286 -10.38 -20.31 12.01
CA GLU A 286 -9.84 -21.21 13.02
C GLU A 286 -8.91 -20.48 14.00
N LEU A 287 -8.02 -19.63 13.47
CA LEU A 287 -7.09 -18.83 14.25
C LEU A 287 -7.83 -17.84 15.16
N ALA A 288 -8.80 -17.10 14.62
CA ALA A 288 -9.60 -16.17 15.42
C ALA A 288 -10.38 -16.89 16.54
N ASN A 289 -11.00 -18.04 16.25
CA ASN A 289 -11.71 -18.83 17.26
C ASN A 289 -10.75 -19.36 18.35
N LEU A 290 -9.56 -19.80 17.98
CA LEU A 290 -8.52 -20.23 18.94
C LEU A 290 -8.11 -19.10 19.88
N LEU A 291 -8.10 -17.86 19.39
CA LEU A 291 -7.81 -16.65 20.17
C LEU A 291 -9.04 -16.06 20.90
N GLY A 292 -10.19 -16.75 20.86
CA GLY A 292 -11.41 -16.37 21.58
C GLY A 292 -12.31 -15.38 20.86
N TYR A 293 -12.05 -15.07 19.58
CA TYR A 293 -12.88 -14.21 18.77
C TYR A 293 -13.90 -15.01 17.96
N LYS A 294 -15.09 -14.46 17.74
CA LYS A 294 -16.17 -15.11 17.00
C LYS A 294 -15.86 -15.24 15.50
N THR A 295 -15.28 -14.21 14.92
CA THR A 295 -14.90 -14.15 13.50
C THR A 295 -13.49 -13.55 13.36
N PHE A 296 -12.89 -13.71 12.18
CA PHE A 296 -11.61 -13.06 11.90
C PHE A 296 -11.74 -11.53 11.87
N ALA A 297 -12.87 -11.00 11.40
CA ALA A 297 -13.11 -9.57 11.43
C ALA A 297 -13.22 -9.02 12.86
N ASP A 298 -13.86 -9.74 13.82
CA ASP A 298 -13.84 -9.34 15.23
C ASP A 298 -12.41 -9.28 15.79
N TYR A 299 -11.58 -10.28 15.44
CA TYR A 299 -10.16 -10.28 15.80
C TYR A 299 -9.42 -9.10 15.17
N GLN A 300 -9.58 -8.87 13.87
CA GLN A 300 -8.80 -7.87 13.13
C GLN A 300 -9.17 -6.42 13.51
N LEU A 301 -10.46 -6.17 13.74
CA LEU A 301 -10.98 -4.83 13.99
C LEU A 301 -10.85 -4.36 15.46
N ALA A 302 -10.54 -5.24 16.38
CA ALA A 302 -10.45 -4.92 17.82
C ALA A 302 -9.48 -3.76 18.11
N ASN A 303 -8.46 -3.56 17.27
CA ASN A 303 -7.46 -2.48 17.39
C ASN A 303 -7.45 -1.56 16.16
N LYS A 304 -8.63 -1.22 15.62
CA LYS A 304 -8.81 -0.28 14.52
C LYS A 304 -9.75 0.84 14.94
N MET A 305 -9.81 1.93 14.17
CA MET A 305 -10.76 3.03 14.43
C MET A 305 -12.22 2.56 14.34
N ALA A 306 -12.50 1.60 13.47
CA ALA A 306 -13.83 1.03 13.31
C ALA A 306 -14.25 0.13 14.49
N GLU A 307 -13.31 -0.41 15.27
CA GLU A 307 -13.49 -1.22 16.48
C GLU A 307 -14.19 -2.57 16.28
N ASN A 308 -15.16 -2.69 15.38
CA ASN A 308 -15.95 -3.91 15.19
C ASN A 308 -16.60 -3.98 13.80
N PRO A 309 -17.05 -5.20 13.36
CA PRO A 309 -17.70 -5.38 12.07
C PRO A 309 -18.98 -4.57 11.88
N THR A 310 -19.73 -4.29 12.95
CA THR A 310 -20.98 -3.52 12.86
C THR A 310 -20.71 -2.10 12.38
N ASN A 311 -19.69 -1.43 12.93
CA ASN A 311 -19.32 -0.09 12.53
C ASN A 311 -18.85 -0.03 11.06
N VAL A 312 -18.11 -1.03 10.60
CA VAL A 312 -17.72 -1.17 9.19
C VAL A 312 -18.95 -1.28 8.29
N TYR A 313 -19.87 -2.20 8.58
CA TYR A 313 -21.10 -2.36 7.79
C TYR A 313 -22.00 -1.13 7.84
N ASN A 314 -22.06 -0.41 8.96
CA ASN A 314 -22.82 0.83 9.07
C ASN A 314 -22.27 1.87 8.09
N MET A 315 -20.94 2.06 8.04
CA MET A 315 -20.31 2.99 7.10
C MET A 315 -20.52 2.55 5.65
N LEU A 316 -20.28 1.28 5.32
CA LEU A 316 -20.50 0.75 3.97
C LEU A 316 -21.93 0.94 3.50
N ASN A 317 -22.94 0.66 4.36
CA ASN A 317 -24.34 0.85 4.04
C ASN A 317 -24.73 2.33 3.92
N GLN A 318 -24.20 3.20 4.76
CA GLN A 318 -24.46 4.64 4.68
C GLN A 318 -23.97 5.21 3.33
N LEU A 319 -22.76 4.83 2.90
CA LEU A 319 -22.25 5.21 1.59
C LEU A 319 -23.07 4.58 0.46
N LYS A 320 -23.36 3.28 0.52
CA LYS A 320 -24.22 2.61 -0.46
C LYS A 320 -25.55 3.35 -0.66
N ASP A 321 -26.23 3.70 0.41
CA ASP A 321 -27.54 4.36 0.34
C ASP A 321 -27.44 5.76 -0.29
N ALA A 322 -26.34 6.49 -0.02
CA ALA A 322 -26.09 7.80 -0.63
C ALA A 322 -25.79 7.71 -2.12
N TYR A 323 -24.97 6.74 -2.55
CA TYR A 323 -24.44 6.68 -3.92
C TYR A 323 -25.27 5.84 -4.92
N THR A 324 -26.15 4.95 -4.44
CA THR A 324 -26.92 4.04 -5.33
C THR A 324 -27.81 4.77 -6.33
N LYS A 325 -28.56 5.80 -5.90
CA LYS A 325 -29.46 6.54 -6.80
C LYS A 325 -28.70 7.38 -7.83
N PRO A 326 -27.67 8.16 -7.46
CA PRO A 326 -26.80 8.85 -8.40
C PRO A 326 -26.20 7.89 -9.44
N GLN A 327 -25.63 6.75 -9.02
CA GLN A 327 -25.02 5.77 -9.91
C GLN A 327 -26.01 5.22 -10.93
N LYS A 328 -27.23 4.90 -10.53
CA LYS A 328 -28.28 4.44 -11.49
C LYS A 328 -28.60 5.51 -12.53
N SER A 329 -28.69 6.77 -12.09
CA SER A 329 -28.90 7.90 -13.02
C SER A 329 -27.77 8.06 -14.00
N ASP A 330 -26.52 7.94 -13.54
CA ASP A 330 -25.33 8.02 -14.39
C ASP A 330 -25.29 6.88 -15.41
N MET A 331 -25.62 5.66 -14.99
CA MET A 331 -25.69 4.50 -15.88
C MET A 331 -26.79 4.64 -16.94
N ASP A 332 -27.96 5.16 -16.57
CA ASP A 332 -29.05 5.42 -17.52
C ASP A 332 -28.63 6.47 -18.56
N ASN A 333 -27.93 7.52 -18.14
CA ASN A 333 -27.39 8.54 -19.05
C ASN A 333 -26.31 7.94 -19.97
N LEU A 334 -25.44 7.09 -19.44
CA LEU A 334 -24.41 6.42 -20.22
C LEU A 334 -25.01 5.44 -21.24
N ASN A 335 -26.04 4.68 -20.88
CA ASN A 335 -26.77 3.80 -21.81
C ASN A 335 -27.45 4.58 -22.94
N LYS A 336 -28.05 5.76 -22.62
CA LYS A 336 -28.63 6.66 -23.65
C LYS A 336 -27.57 7.20 -24.59
N TYR A 337 -26.44 7.63 -24.03
CA TYR A 337 -25.29 8.12 -24.80
C TYR A 337 -24.74 7.05 -25.76
N ALA A 338 -24.45 5.87 -25.23
CA ALA A 338 -23.95 4.75 -26.02
C ALA A 338 -24.97 4.37 -27.14
N SER A 339 -26.27 4.34 -26.84
CA SER A 339 -27.32 4.05 -27.86
C SER A 339 -27.36 5.10 -28.97
N LYS A 340 -27.16 6.39 -28.66
CA LYS A 340 -27.04 7.48 -29.61
C LYS A 340 -25.81 7.29 -30.51
N LEU A 341 -24.67 6.96 -29.89
CA LEU A 341 -23.41 6.77 -30.62
C LEU A 341 -23.46 5.57 -31.59
N GLU A 342 -24.07 4.48 -31.14
CA GLU A 342 -24.19 3.23 -31.91
C GLU A 342 -25.37 3.24 -32.94
N GLY A 343 -26.21 4.26 -32.89
CA GLY A 343 -27.42 4.36 -33.77
C GLY A 343 -28.47 3.28 -33.51
N LYS A 344 -28.42 2.58 -32.38
CA LYS A 344 -29.34 1.51 -31.99
C LYS A 344 -29.44 1.40 -30.47
N LYS A 345 -30.48 0.72 -29.96
CA LYS A 345 -30.58 0.41 -28.54
C LYS A 345 -29.34 -0.38 -28.11
N PHE A 346 -28.61 0.16 -27.15
CA PHE A 346 -27.37 -0.41 -26.64
C PHE A 346 -27.43 -0.51 -25.11
N THR A 347 -26.94 -1.61 -24.56
CA THR A 347 -26.79 -1.81 -23.14
C THR A 347 -25.31 -1.95 -22.81
N ILE A 348 -24.82 -1.10 -21.94
CA ILE A 348 -23.44 -1.10 -21.45
C ILE A 348 -23.18 -2.41 -20.69
N MET A 349 -22.16 -3.12 -21.11
CA MET A 349 -21.60 -4.28 -20.42
C MET A 349 -20.35 -3.85 -19.61
N PRO A 350 -19.86 -4.65 -18.69
CA PRO A 350 -18.67 -4.29 -17.90
C PRO A 350 -17.46 -3.86 -18.75
N TRP A 351 -17.23 -4.51 -19.88
CA TRP A 351 -16.15 -4.16 -20.83
C TRP A 351 -16.40 -2.93 -21.68
N ASP A 352 -17.59 -2.35 -21.59
CA ASP A 352 -17.97 -1.14 -22.33
C ASP A 352 -17.87 0.12 -21.46
N TYR A 353 -17.95 -0.03 -20.15
CA TYR A 353 -18.05 1.10 -19.22
C TYR A 353 -16.93 2.12 -19.40
N SER A 354 -15.67 1.68 -19.32
CA SER A 354 -14.51 2.58 -19.42
C SER A 354 -14.49 3.34 -20.74
N TYR A 355 -14.80 2.67 -21.85
CA TYR A 355 -14.82 3.25 -23.19
C TYR A 355 -15.90 4.34 -23.35
N TYR A 356 -17.16 4.01 -23.07
CA TYR A 356 -18.25 4.97 -23.23
C TYR A 356 -18.23 6.07 -22.16
N SER A 357 -17.82 5.74 -20.95
CA SER A 357 -17.64 6.72 -19.87
C SER A 357 -16.57 7.76 -20.25
N ASN A 358 -15.44 7.31 -20.80
CA ASN A 358 -14.40 8.22 -21.27
C ASN A 358 -14.92 9.13 -22.41
N LYS A 359 -15.59 8.56 -23.42
CA LYS A 359 -16.17 9.35 -24.53
C LYS A 359 -17.21 10.37 -24.06
N LEU A 360 -18.06 10.00 -23.12
CA LEU A 360 -19.04 10.92 -22.54
C LEU A 360 -18.34 12.02 -21.71
N LYS A 361 -17.30 11.69 -20.96
CA LYS A 361 -16.49 12.65 -20.23
C LYS A 361 -15.83 13.65 -21.18
N GLU A 362 -15.22 13.18 -22.27
CA GLU A 362 -14.63 14.00 -23.31
C GLU A 362 -15.65 14.93 -23.99
N GLU A 363 -16.83 14.39 -24.38
CA GLU A 363 -17.89 15.20 -24.99
C GLU A 363 -18.45 16.27 -24.03
N LYS A 364 -18.64 15.89 -22.74
CA LYS A 364 -19.27 16.77 -21.76
C LYS A 364 -18.34 17.86 -21.22
N TYR A 365 -17.07 17.53 -20.98
CA TYR A 365 -16.12 18.43 -20.32
C TYR A 365 -15.00 18.92 -21.23
N SER A 366 -14.91 18.39 -22.46
CA SER A 366 -13.84 18.71 -23.41
C SER A 366 -12.43 18.55 -22.79
N ILE A 367 -12.22 17.45 -22.06
CA ILE A 367 -10.98 17.13 -21.38
C ILE A 367 -10.62 15.67 -21.57
N ASN A 368 -9.34 15.40 -21.81
CA ASN A 368 -8.75 14.06 -21.81
C ASN A 368 -7.30 14.13 -21.32
N ASP A 369 -6.68 12.96 -21.10
CA ASP A 369 -5.32 12.90 -20.58
C ASP A 369 -4.30 13.54 -21.54
N GLU A 370 -4.48 13.40 -22.86
CA GLU A 370 -3.53 13.94 -23.84
C GLU A 370 -3.49 15.48 -23.87
N LEU A 371 -4.60 16.14 -23.49
CA LEU A 371 -4.63 17.60 -23.33
C LEU A 371 -3.88 18.06 -22.05
N LEU A 372 -3.81 17.21 -21.03
CA LEU A 372 -3.22 17.52 -19.74
C LEU A 372 -1.74 17.16 -19.66
N ARG A 373 -1.34 16.01 -20.26
CA ARG A 373 0.05 15.52 -20.21
C ARG A 373 1.12 16.57 -20.52
N PRO A 374 0.96 17.47 -21.51
CA PRO A 374 1.97 18.50 -21.80
C PRO A 374 2.31 19.42 -20.62
N TYR A 375 1.41 19.52 -19.64
CA TYR A 375 1.60 20.37 -18.44
C TYR A 375 2.17 19.59 -17.26
N PHE A 376 2.26 18.26 -17.34
CA PHE A 376 2.70 17.36 -16.25
C PHE A 376 4.00 16.65 -16.61
N ARG A 377 5.01 17.40 -17.03
CA ARG A 377 6.36 16.88 -17.14
C ARG A 377 6.86 16.45 -15.75
N LEU A 378 7.44 15.23 -15.63
CA LEU A 378 7.82 14.64 -14.35
C LEU A 378 8.65 15.58 -13.47
N GLU A 379 9.66 16.27 -14.04
CA GLU A 379 10.52 17.18 -13.27
C GLU A 379 9.70 18.34 -12.69
N ASN A 380 8.77 18.93 -13.46
CA ASN A 380 7.90 19.99 -12.96
C ASN A 380 6.95 19.48 -11.87
N VAL A 381 6.48 18.24 -12.00
CA VAL A 381 5.62 17.62 -11.00
C VAL A 381 6.40 17.37 -9.70
N ILE A 382 7.66 16.90 -9.78
CA ILE A 382 8.55 16.77 -8.61
C ILE A 382 8.71 18.12 -7.91
N ASP A 383 9.00 19.17 -8.65
CA ASP A 383 9.11 20.54 -8.10
C ASP A 383 7.81 21.00 -7.44
N GLY A 384 6.65 20.66 -8.04
CA GLY A 384 5.34 20.98 -7.50
C GLY A 384 5.04 20.24 -6.20
N VAL A 385 5.27 18.92 -6.17
CA VAL A 385 5.05 18.08 -4.99
C VAL A 385 5.95 18.51 -3.83
N PHE A 386 7.24 18.76 -4.09
CA PHE A 386 8.16 19.25 -3.08
C PHE A 386 7.81 20.67 -2.64
N GLY A 387 7.42 21.53 -3.61
CA GLY A 387 6.98 22.91 -3.35
C GLY A 387 5.75 23.00 -2.45
N LEU A 388 4.83 22.01 -2.53
CA LEU A 388 3.70 21.91 -1.61
C LEU A 388 4.17 21.69 -0.16
N ALA A 389 5.09 20.75 0.05
CA ALA A 389 5.64 20.47 1.38
C ALA A 389 6.48 21.65 1.92
N THR A 390 7.20 22.36 1.05
CA THR A 390 7.89 23.59 1.43
C THR A 390 6.89 24.62 1.93
N ARG A 391 5.83 24.86 1.18
CA ARG A 391 4.84 25.90 1.50
C ARG A 391 4.01 25.58 2.75
N LEU A 392 3.62 24.31 2.95
CA LEU A 392 2.79 23.91 4.07
C LEU A 392 3.61 23.64 5.35
N TYR A 393 4.81 23.08 5.20
CA TYR A 393 5.52 22.47 6.33
C TYR A 393 6.96 22.94 6.50
N GLY A 394 7.46 23.81 5.61
CA GLY A 394 8.84 24.34 5.68
C GLY A 394 9.90 23.28 5.38
N LEU A 395 9.62 22.35 4.44
CA LEU A 395 10.58 21.32 4.02
C LEU A 395 11.28 21.72 2.73
N HIS A 396 12.59 21.49 2.65
CA HIS A 396 13.43 21.76 1.48
C HIS A 396 14.09 20.46 1.00
N PHE A 397 14.12 20.26 -0.31
CA PHE A 397 14.61 19.04 -0.94
C PHE A 397 15.80 19.37 -1.83
N THR A 398 16.95 18.78 -1.55
CA THR A 398 18.17 18.95 -2.34
C THR A 398 18.64 17.60 -2.83
N GLU A 399 18.82 17.43 -4.15
CA GLU A 399 19.28 16.16 -4.74
C GLU A 399 20.66 15.79 -4.17
N ASN A 400 20.79 14.53 -3.73
CA ASN A 400 22.00 14.00 -3.12
C ASN A 400 22.68 13.02 -4.10
N PHE A 401 23.69 13.50 -4.80
CA PHE A 401 24.44 12.71 -5.78
C PHE A 401 25.47 11.74 -5.16
N ASP A 402 25.75 11.86 -3.88
CA ASP A 402 26.71 10.99 -3.17
C ASP A 402 26.04 9.72 -2.62
N ALA A 403 24.71 9.74 -2.45
CA ALA A 403 23.95 8.59 -1.96
C ALA A 403 23.88 7.50 -3.03
N GLN A 404 24.14 6.25 -2.63
CA GLN A 404 24.10 5.12 -3.52
C GLN A 404 22.66 4.67 -3.79
N VAL A 405 22.40 4.16 -4.98
CA VAL A 405 21.09 3.66 -5.43
C VAL A 405 21.25 2.25 -6.00
N PHE A 406 20.19 1.44 -5.90
CA PHE A 406 20.19 0.10 -6.50
C PHE A 406 19.77 0.07 -7.97
N ASN A 407 19.22 1.17 -8.47
CA ASN A 407 18.90 1.36 -9.88
C ASN A 407 19.29 2.77 -10.31
N PRO A 408 19.99 2.96 -11.44
CA PRO A 408 20.51 4.27 -11.86
C PRO A 408 19.45 5.31 -12.22
N GLU A 409 18.19 4.90 -12.40
CA GLU A 409 17.06 5.82 -12.65
C GLU A 409 16.50 6.45 -11.37
N MET A 410 16.92 5.98 -10.21
CA MET A 410 16.50 6.52 -8.93
C MET A 410 17.19 7.85 -8.63
N LYS A 411 16.48 8.67 -7.83
CA LYS A 411 17.03 9.89 -7.25
C LYS A 411 16.92 9.86 -5.73
N VAL A 412 17.87 10.51 -5.07
CA VAL A 412 17.89 10.66 -3.61
C VAL A 412 17.92 12.12 -3.26
N TYR A 413 17.17 12.50 -2.22
CA TYR A 413 17.11 13.88 -1.75
C TYR A 413 17.44 13.96 -0.27
N ASN A 414 18.29 14.93 0.11
CA ASN A 414 18.36 15.40 1.48
C ASN A 414 17.16 16.31 1.75
N VAL A 415 16.40 15.99 2.79
CA VAL A 415 15.27 16.81 3.24
C VAL A 415 15.69 17.58 4.47
N THR A 416 15.51 18.90 4.46
CA THR A 416 15.85 19.80 5.58
C THR A 416 14.66 20.67 5.95
N ASP A 417 14.63 21.20 7.17
CA ASP A 417 13.67 22.22 7.60
C ASP A 417 14.14 23.65 7.23
N ASP A 418 13.31 24.67 7.51
CA ASP A 418 13.63 26.08 7.28
C ASP A 418 14.91 26.58 7.99
N ASN A 419 15.36 25.88 9.01
CA ASN A 419 16.60 26.19 9.75
C ASN A 419 17.82 25.45 9.20
N GLY A 420 17.63 24.61 8.17
CA GLY A 420 18.67 23.77 7.59
C GLY A 420 18.94 22.48 8.37
N ASN A 421 18.14 22.14 9.38
CA ASN A 421 18.28 20.87 10.09
C ASN A 421 17.87 19.71 9.21
N PHE A 422 18.62 18.62 9.27
CA PHE A 422 18.32 17.39 8.55
C PHE A 422 17.04 16.72 9.07
N VAL A 423 16.11 16.43 8.16
CA VAL A 423 14.79 15.81 8.46
C VAL A 423 14.72 14.36 7.99
N ALA A 424 15.17 14.07 6.77
CA ALA A 424 15.10 12.73 6.21
C ALA A 424 16.01 12.56 4.99
N LEU A 425 16.30 11.29 4.61
CA LEU A 425 16.64 10.94 3.23
C LEU A 425 15.37 10.47 2.52
N LEU A 426 15.14 10.99 1.31
CA LEU A 426 14.05 10.55 0.45
C LEU A 426 14.62 9.92 -0.83
N TYR A 427 14.37 8.64 -1.03
CA TYR A 427 14.63 7.91 -2.26
C TYR A 427 13.38 7.91 -3.14
N THR A 428 13.54 8.09 -4.44
CA THR A 428 12.43 8.04 -5.42
C THR A 428 12.78 7.12 -6.58
N ASP A 429 11.83 6.28 -6.95
CA ASP A 429 11.95 5.28 -8.01
C ASP A 429 10.70 5.35 -8.90
N PHE A 430 10.77 6.09 -10.01
CA PHE A 430 9.59 6.50 -10.76
C PHE A 430 9.15 5.52 -11.85
N PHE A 431 10.05 4.70 -12.42
CA PHE A 431 9.75 4.00 -13.65
C PHE A 431 9.57 2.49 -13.49
N PRO A 432 8.69 1.87 -14.31
CA PRO A 432 8.48 0.43 -14.29
C PRO A 432 9.71 -0.35 -14.80
N ARG A 433 9.88 -1.58 -14.34
CA ARG A 433 10.84 -2.56 -14.84
C ARG A 433 10.37 -3.98 -14.52
N GLU A 434 10.93 -5.00 -15.16
CA GLU A 434 10.50 -6.40 -15.00
C GLU A 434 10.65 -6.92 -13.56
N THR A 435 11.65 -6.42 -12.84
CA THR A 435 11.95 -6.82 -11.46
C THR A 435 11.17 -6.02 -10.40
N LYS A 436 10.24 -5.17 -10.80
CA LYS A 436 9.49 -4.27 -9.94
C LYS A 436 8.01 -4.61 -9.95
N GLN A 437 7.40 -4.70 -8.78
CA GLN A 437 5.96 -4.87 -8.65
C GLN A 437 5.20 -3.70 -9.28
N SER A 438 3.98 -3.97 -9.77
CA SER A 438 3.09 -2.94 -10.31
C SER A 438 2.42 -2.15 -9.19
N GLY A 439 1.95 -0.94 -9.51
CA GLY A 439 1.35 -0.02 -8.55
C GLY A 439 2.32 1.05 -8.08
N ALA A 440 2.01 1.66 -6.95
CA ALA A 440 2.86 2.62 -6.26
C ALA A 440 2.79 2.35 -4.76
N TRP A 441 3.85 2.69 -4.03
CA TRP A 441 3.89 2.53 -2.58
C TRP A 441 5.00 3.36 -1.95
N MET A 442 4.81 3.68 -0.67
CA MET A 442 5.82 4.21 0.22
C MET A 442 6.34 3.11 1.14
N THR A 443 7.65 3.05 1.37
CA THR A 443 8.28 2.24 2.42
C THR A 443 9.40 3.00 3.12
N ASN A 444 9.86 2.47 4.25
CA ASN A 444 11.03 2.98 4.95
C ASN A 444 12.16 1.95 4.88
N PHE A 445 13.36 2.39 4.52
CA PHE A 445 14.58 1.63 4.81
C PHE A 445 14.96 1.74 6.29
N ARG A 446 14.57 2.83 6.93
CA ARG A 446 14.72 3.08 8.36
C ARG A 446 13.62 4.01 8.84
N GLU A 447 12.94 3.64 9.91
CA GLU A 447 11.99 4.49 10.61
C GLU A 447 12.70 5.60 11.40
N GLN A 448 11.96 6.65 11.80
CA GLN A 448 12.43 7.62 12.78
C GLN A 448 12.28 7.05 14.20
N TYR A 449 13.26 7.27 15.07
CA TYR A 449 13.18 6.90 16.49
C TYR A 449 14.20 7.69 17.33
N ARG A 450 14.12 7.58 18.64
CA ARG A 450 15.17 8.04 19.57
C ARG A 450 16.01 6.87 20.03
N ASP A 451 17.33 6.99 19.84
CA ASP A 451 18.29 5.97 20.30
C ASP A 451 18.43 5.94 21.85
N ALA A 452 19.31 5.08 22.34
CA ALA A 452 19.55 4.94 23.78
C ALA A 452 20.13 6.21 24.46
N ASP A 453 20.81 7.03 23.67
CA ASP A 453 21.41 8.28 24.14
C ASP A 453 20.43 9.47 23.99
N GLY A 454 19.22 9.23 23.47
CA GLY A 454 18.17 10.24 23.24
C GLY A 454 18.33 11.02 21.94
N ASN A 455 19.29 10.65 21.07
CA ASN A 455 19.44 11.28 19.75
C ASN A 455 18.27 10.95 18.84
N ASP A 456 17.82 11.92 18.05
CA ASP A 456 16.78 11.74 17.05
C ASP A 456 17.37 11.12 15.77
N VAL A 457 17.16 9.82 15.57
CA VAL A 457 17.59 9.10 14.38
C VAL A 457 16.54 9.32 13.29
N ARG A 458 16.94 10.06 12.25
CA ARG A 458 16.00 10.46 11.20
C ARG A 458 15.74 9.35 10.17
N PRO A 459 14.54 9.34 9.57
CA PRO A 459 14.10 8.26 8.71
C PRO A 459 14.78 8.27 7.33
N ILE A 460 14.74 7.11 6.68
CA ILE A 460 15.09 6.94 5.27
C ILE A 460 13.85 6.39 4.57
N VAL A 461 13.20 7.24 3.81
CA VAL A 461 11.92 6.97 3.13
C VAL A 461 12.17 6.66 1.66
N THR A 462 11.42 5.75 1.08
CA THR A 462 11.40 5.51 -0.37
C THR A 462 9.98 5.59 -0.92
N LEU A 463 9.85 6.26 -2.07
CA LEU A 463 8.63 6.30 -2.87
C LEU A 463 8.87 5.55 -4.16
N THR A 464 8.09 4.52 -4.40
CA THR A 464 8.24 3.64 -5.57
C THR A 464 6.98 3.71 -6.43
N MET A 465 7.15 3.99 -7.72
CA MET A 465 6.06 4.22 -8.67
C MET A 465 6.33 3.51 -10.00
N ASN A 466 5.35 3.53 -10.90
CA ASN A 466 5.42 2.92 -12.22
C ASN A 466 4.86 3.90 -13.27
N PHE A 467 5.49 5.07 -13.40
CA PHE A 467 5.03 6.15 -14.27
C PHE A 467 5.43 5.97 -15.73
N THR A 468 4.74 6.69 -16.60
CA THR A 468 5.04 6.78 -18.03
C THR A 468 6.50 7.18 -18.25
N ARG A 469 7.26 6.31 -18.94
CA ARG A 469 8.68 6.55 -19.25
C ARG A 469 8.85 7.69 -20.26
N PRO A 470 10.00 8.39 -20.25
CA PRO A 470 10.40 9.20 -21.37
C PRO A 470 10.62 8.33 -22.60
N THR A 471 10.51 8.94 -23.78
CA THR A 471 10.87 8.35 -25.06
C THR A 471 12.06 9.09 -25.67
N ASP A 472 12.60 8.59 -26.79
CA ASP A 472 13.70 9.28 -27.51
C ASP A 472 13.33 10.71 -27.96
N THR A 473 12.04 11.01 -28.06
CA THR A 473 11.53 12.29 -28.59
C THR A 473 10.74 13.13 -27.58
N LYS A 474 10.30 12.54 -26.48
CA LYS A 474 9.46 13.22 -25.48
C LYS A 474 9.97 12.91 -24.05
N PRO A 475 10.00 13.92 -23.15
CA PRO A 475 10.26 13.65 -21.73
C PRO A 475 9.14 12.79 -21.12
N SER A 476 9.30 12.36 -19.87
CA SER A 476 8.21 11.74 -19.12
C SER A 476 7.09 12.77 -18.92
N LEU A 477 5.96 12.53 -19.56
CA LEU A 477 4.74 13.34 -19.47
C LEU A 477 3.67 12.53 -18.79
N LEU A 478 3.33 12.89 -17.56
CA LEU A 478 2.42 12.13 -16.71
C LEU A 478 0.95 12.36 -17.07
N THR A 479 0.11 11.35 -16.84
CA THR A 479 -1.34 11.55 -16.77
C THR A 479 -1.70 12.29 -15.48
N TYR A 480 -2.91 12.85 -15.41
CA TYR A 480 -3.43 13.43 -14.16
C TYR A 480 -3.47 12.38 -13.03
N TYR A 481 -3.84 11.14 -13.34
CA TYR A 481 -3.84 10.03 -12.38
C TYR A 481 -2.44 9.68 -11.87
N GLU A 482 -1.40 9.73 -12.70
CA GLU A 482 -0.01 9.52 -12.24
C GLU A 482 0.46 10.65 -11.32
N VAL A 483 0.03 11.89 -11.57
CA VAL A 483 0.31 13.01 -10.66
C VAL A 483 -0.42 12.83 -9.33
N GLU A 484 -1.70 12.42 -9.35
CA GLU A 484 -2.50 12.09 -8.17
C GLU A 484 -1.83 10.96 -7.35
N THR A 485 -1.37 9.90 -8.02
CA THR A 485 -0.61 8.82 -7.39
C THR A 485 0.65 9.33 -6.70
N PHE A 486 1.40 10.25 -7.33
CA PHE A 486 2.57 10.82 -6.69
C PHE A 486 2.21 11.65 -5.44
N MET A 487 1.14 12.43 -5.51
CA MET A 487 0.63 13.18 -4.36
C MET A 487 0.24 12.25 -3.21
N HIS A 488 -0.40 11.11 -3.53
CA HIS A 488 -0.76 10.07 -2.58
C HIS A 488 0.47 9.51 -1.87
N GLU A 489 1.42 8.94 -2.61
CA GLU A 489 2.61 8.32 -2.03
C GLU A 489 3.48 9.32 -1.27
N PHE A 490 3.51 10.57 -1.75
CA PHE A 490 4.20 11.63 -1.05
C PHE A 490 3.52 12.02 0.27
N GLY A 491 2.20 11.88 0.37
CA GLY A 491 1.46 12.05 1.63
C GLY A 491 1.88 11.02 2.70
N HIS A 492 2.04 9.75 2.32
CA HIS A 492 2.68 8.75 3.17
C HIS A 492 4.13 9.10 3.48
N GLY A 493 4.88 9.56 2.47
CA GLY A 493 6.26 10.02 2.64
C GLY A 493 6.39 11.13 3.67
N LEU A 494 5.49 12.11 3.65
CA LEU A 494 5.42 13.20 4.66
C LEU A 494 5.14 12.65 6.06
N HIS A 495 4.24 11.68 6.18
CA HIS A 495 3.95 11.03 7.46
C HIS A 495 5.18 10.31 8.04
N GLY A 496 5.98 9.64 7.19
CA GLY A 496 7.25 9.05 7.58
C GLY A 496 8.34 10.09 7.91
N MET A 497 8.56 11.05 7.00
CA MET A 497 9.63 12.04 7.13
C MET A 497 9.45 13.01 8.31
N LEU A 498 8.23 13.41 8.60
CA LEU A 498 7.93 14.38 9.67
C LEU A 498 7.79 13.74 11.06
N SER A 499 7.82 12.43 11.18
CA SER A 499 7.68 11.71 12.45
C SER A 499 8.62 12.27 13.53
N LYS A 500 8.09 12.38 14.76
CA LYS A 500 8.80 12.82 15.99
C LYS A 500 8.44 11.94 17.17
N CYS A 501 8.59 10.63 16.98
CA CYS A 501 8.27 9.62 17.96
C CYS A 501 9.52 9.18 18.75
N LYS A 502 9.32 8.57 19.91
CA LYS A 502 10.39 7.97 20.70
C LYS A 502 10.77 6.59 20.14
N TYR A 503 9.78 5.85 19.63
CA TYR A 503 9.89 4.43 19.31
C TYR A 503 9.60 4.17 17.84
N THR A 504 10.32 3.20 17.28
CA THR A 504 10.11 2.72 15.90
C THR A 504 8.67 2.25 15.68
N SER A 505 8.12 1.49 16.64
CA SER A 505 6.76 0.92 16.55
C SER A 505 5.63 1.95 16.58
N THR A 506 5.92 3.20 16.97
CA THR A 506 4.94 4.31 16.97
C THR A 506 5.22 5.34 15.88
N SER A 507 6.31 5.19 15.13
CA SER A 507 6.80 6.18 14.17
C SER A 507 5.99 6.18 12.86
N GLY A 508 5.81 7.36 12.28
CA GLY A 508 5.33 7.57 10.92
C GLY A 508 4.05 6.81 10.59
N THR A 509 4.14 5.93 9.60
CA THR A 509 3.01 5.13 9.10
C THR A 509 2.64 3.93 9.97
N ASN A 510 3.31 3.72 11.13
CA ASN A 510 2.99 2.66 12.11
C ASN A 510 1.73 3.01 12.93
N VAL A 511 0.65 3.30 12.25
CA VAL A 511 -0.68 3.66 12.76
C VAL A 511 -1.71 2.57 12.45
N TYR A 512 -2.95 2.76 12.86
CA TYR A 512 -4.04 1.87 12.45
C TYR A 512 -4.25 1.93 10.92
N CYS A 513 -4.51 0.78 10.30
CA CYS A 513 -4.64 0.70 8.83
C CYS A 513 -5.81 1.52 8.27
N ASP A 514 -6.86 1.77 9.06
CA ASP A 514 -7.99 2.63 8.71
C ASP A 514 -7.73 4.13 8.99
N PHE A 515 -6.49 4.47 9.38
CA PHE A 515 -6.03 5.85 9.52
C PHE A 515 -4.85 6.17 8.59
N VAL A 516 -4.09 5.16 8.17
CA VAL A 516 -2.84 5.34 7.42
C VAL A 516 -3.03 6.09 6.10
N GLU A 517 -4.20 5.95 5.46
CA GLU A 517 -4.53 6.61 4.19
C GLU A 517 -4.98 8.08 4.36
N LEU A 518 -5.16 8.58 5.59
CA LEU A 518 -5.55 9.98 5.79
C LEU A 518 -4.52 10.97 5.21
N PRO A 519 -3.20 10.88 5.49
CA PRO A 519 -2.22 11.81 4.94
C PRO A 519 -2.07 11.70 3.42
N SER A 520 -2.16 10.50 2.86
CA SER A 520 -2.02 10.25 1.41
C SER A 520 -3.20 10.85 0.63
N GLN A 521 -4.43 10.45 0.96
CA GLN A 521 -5.65 10.96 0.31
C GLN A 521 -5.87 12.45 0.56
N PHE A 522 -5.52 12.95 1.75
CA PHE A 522 -5.56 14.38 2.04
C PHE A 522 -4.70 15.18 1.04
N ASN A 523 -3.53 14.68 0.72
CA ASN A 523 -2.59 15.36 -0.15
C ASN A 523 -3.08 15.45 -1.61
N GLU A 524 -3.85 14.48 -2.09
CA GLU A 524 -4.47 14.46 -3.44
C GLU A 524 -5.37 15.68 -3.68
N ASN A 525 -6.10 16.13 -2.64
CA ASN A 525 -7.09 17.21 -2.78
C ASN A 525 -6.50 18.53 -3.30
N PHE A 526 -5.19 18.78 -3.12
CA PHE A 526 -4.54 19.99 -3.63
C PHE A 526 -4.51 20.06 -5.17
N LEU A 527 -4.60 18.92 -5.88
CA LEU A 527 -4.57 18.89 -7.35
C LEU A 527 -5.80 19.56 -8.00
N SER A 528 -6.89 19.77 -7.27
CA SER A 528 -8.04 20.53 -7.75
C SER A 528 -7.93 22.03 -7.48
N GLU A 529 -6.89 22.47 -6.78
CA GLU A 529 -6.74 23.85 -6.37
C GLU A 529 -5.88 24.64 -7.36
N ARG A 530 -6.48 25.66 -7.98
CA ARG A 530 -5.85 26.51 -9.00
C ARG A 530 -4.50 27.06 -8.53
N GLU A 531 -4.45 27.59 -7.30
CA GLU A 531 -3.25 28.21 -6.75
C GLU A 531 -2.08 27.24 -6.65
N TYR A 532 -2.38 25.95 -6.46
CA TYR A 532 -1.35 24.90 -6.44
C TYR A 532 -0.92 24.51 -7.85
N LEU A 533 -1.86 24.26 -8.77
CA LEU A 533 -1.54 23.90 -10.15
C LEU A 533 -0.70 24.96 -10.85
N ASP A 534 -0.98 26.25 -10.64
CA ASP A 534 -0.21 27.36 -11.23
C ASP A 534 1.27 27.34 -10.82
N SER A 535 1.59 26.73 -9.70
CA SER A 535 2.98 26.70 -9.20
C SER A 535 3.89 25.80 -10.05
N PHE A 536 3.35 24.70 -10.64
CA PHE A 536 4.18 23.70 -11.33
C PHE A 536 3.65 23.22 -12.68
N ALA A 537 2.33 23.26 -12.92
CA ALA A 537 1.73 22.74 -14.15
C ALA A 537 2.03 23.65 -15.34
N LYS A 538 3.21 23.45 -15.97
CA LYS A 538 3.72 24.25 -17.08
C LYS A 538 3.95 23.40 -18.31
N HIS A 539 3.55 23.93 -19.47
CA HIS A 539 3.72 23.24 -20.74
C HIS A 539 5.20 22.96 -21.04
N TYR A 540 5.53 21.70 -21.29
CA TYR A 540 6.93 21.23 -21.38
C TYR A 540 7.79 21.85 -22.50
N LEU A 541 7.14 22.41 -23.56
CA LEU A 541 7.83 23.10 -24.65
C LEU A 541 7.85 24.62 -24.48
N THR A 542 6.71 25.22 -24.07
CA THR A 542 6.56 26.67 -24.04
C THR A 542 6.83 27.30 -22.69
N GLY A 543 6.75 26.49 -21.60
CA GLY A 543 6.86 26.98 -20.23
C GLY A 543 5.63 27.74 -19.73
N GLU A 544 4.59 27.88 -20.54
CA GLU A 544 3.33 28.52 -20.17
C GLU A 544 2.58 27.68 -19.11
N SER A 545 2.00 28.37 -18.11
CA SER A 545 1.16 27.71 -17.11
C SER A 545 -0.08 27.09 -17.74
N ILE A 546 -0.61 26.05 -17.09
CA ILE A 546 -1.85 25.40 -17.52
C ILE A 546 -2.97 26.44 -17.66
N PRO A 547 -3.69 26.46 -18.83
CA PRO A 547 -4.75 27.43 -19.07
C PRO A 547 -5.89 27.35 -18.04
N GLN A 548 -6.48 28.50 -17.71
CA GLN A 548 -7.59 28.61 -16.77
C GLN A 548 -8.75 27.67 -17.14
N ASP A 549 -9.10 27.60 -18.41
CA ASP A 549 -10.18 26.74 -18.89
C ASP A 549 -9.90 25.24 -18.68
N LEU A 550 -8.65 24.79 -18.76
CA LEU A 550 -8.29 23.40 -18.45
C LEU A 550 -8.45 23.09 -16.96
N VAL A 551 -8.05 24.00 -16.08
CA VAL A 551 -8.25 23.83 -14.64
C VAL A 551 -9.73 23.80 -14.27
N GLU A 552 -10.54 24.66 -14.89
CA GLU A 552 -12.00 24.65 -14.71
C GLU A 552 -12.63 23.35 -15.21
N LYS A 553 -12.13 22.79 -16.33
CA LYS A 553 -12.56 21.48 -16.84
C LYS A 553 -12.13 20.32 -15.94
N ILE A 554 -10.91 20.35 -15.38
CA ILE A 554 -10.48 19.39 -14.36
C ILE A 554 -11.49 19.40 -13.23
N LYS A 555 -11.69 20.55 -12.59
CA LYS A 555 -12.61 20.72 -11.45
C LYS A 555 -14.06 20.33 -11.78
N ALA A 556 -14.56 20.70 -12.96
CA ALA A 556 -15.90 20.32 -13.41
C ALA A 556 -16.04 18.82 -13.64
N SER A 557 -14.95 18.13 -13.97
CA SER A 557 -14.96 16.70 -14.25
C SER A 557 -14.69 15.80 -13.02
N GLU A 558 -14.27 16.36 -11.88
CA GLU A 558 -13.94 15.59 -10.65
C GLU A 558 -15.11 14.75 -10.16
N GLN A 559 -16.30 15.30 -10.18
CA GLN A 559 -17.51 14.59 -9.72
C GLN A 559 -18.02 13.55 -10.73
N TYR A 560 -17.44 13.51 -11.95
CA TYR A 560 -17.87 12.58 -12.98
C TYR A 560 -17.44 11.15 -12.66
N GLY A 561 -18.44 10.27 -12.52
CA GLY A 561 -18.19 8.87 -12.20
C GLY A 561 -17.92 8.58 -10.72
N ALA A 562 -17.96 9.59 -9.84
CA ALA A 562 -17.72 9.41 -8.40
C ALA A 562 -18.66 8.37 -7.78
N ALA A 563 -19.93 8.34 -8.19
CA ALA A 563 -20.88 7.34 -7.72
C ALA A 563 -20.52 5.91 -8.14
N TYR A 564 -20.06 5.72 -9.36
CA TYR A 564 -19.56 4.42 -9.83
C TYR A 564 -18.30 3.99 -9.07
N ALA A 565 -17.32 4.90 -8.95
CA ALA A 565 -16.08 4.64 -8.25
C ALA A 565 -16.32 4.26 -6.78
N CYS A 566 -17.17 5.00 -6.08
CA CYS A 566 -17.55 4.70 -4.70
C CYS A 566 -18.18 3.30 -4.59
N LEU A 567 -19.24 2.98 -5.35
CA LEU A 567 -19.89 1.67 -5.27
C LEU A 567 -18.96 0.52 -5.68
N ARG A 568 -18.03 0.76 -6.59
CA ARG A 568 -16.99 -0.22 -6.94
C ARG A 568 -16.08 -0.53 -5.74
N GLN A 569 -15.62 0.50 -5.03
CA GLN A 569 -14.82 0.33 -3.80
C GLN A 569 -15.63 -0.36 -2.68
N LEU A 570 -16.91 0.02 -2.52
CA LEU A 570 -17.79 -0.66 -1.56
C LEU A 570 -17.98 -2.13 -1.88
N SER A 571 -18.01 -2.53 -3.18
CA SER A 571 -18.13 -3.94 -3.55
C SER A 571 -16.96 -4.77 -3.03
N PHE A 572 -15.75 -4.22 -3.05
CA PHE A 572 -14.56 -4.84 -2.48
C PHE A 572 -14.61 -4.90 -0.95
N GLY A 573 -15.08 -3.83 -0.31
CA GLY A 573 -15.28 -3.81 1.15
C GLY A 573 -16.33 -4.81 1.62
N PHE A 574 -17.45 -4.96 0.91
CA PHE A 574 -18.46 -5.99 1.22
C PHE A 574 -17.91 -7.40 1.00
N LEU A 575 -17.13 -7.62 -0.05
CA LEU A 575 -16.51 -8.91 -0.33
C LEU A 575 -15.50 -9.31 0.75
N ASP A 576 -14.63 -8.37 1.13
CA ASP A 576 -13.67 -8.55 2.22
C ASP A 576 -14.36 -8.93 3.53
N MET A 577 -15.35 -8.13 3.92
CA MET A 577 -16.11 -8.39 5.14
C MET A 577 -16.87 -9.72 5.09
N ALA A 578 -17.40 -10.11 3.92
CA ALA A 578 -18.09 -11.39 3.78
C ALA A 578 -17.18 -12.57 4.07
N TYR A 579 -15.91 -12.58 3.56
CA TYR A 579 -14.95 -13.64 3.84
C TYR A 579 -14.48 -13.67 5.30
N HIS A 580 -14.47 -12.52 5.98
CA HIS A 580 -13.87 -12.39 7.30
C HIS A 580 -14.89 -12.32 8.46
N THR A 581 -16.20 -12.25 8.16
CA THR A 581 -17.28 -12.35 9.15
C THR A 581 -17.96 -13.73 9.15
N ILE A 582 -17.41 -14.70 8.43
CA ILE A 582 -17.88 -16.09 8.48
C ILE A 582 -17.77 -16.64 9.90
N THR A 583 -18.75 -17.47 10.28
CA THR A 583 -18.79 -18.22 11.56
C THR A 583 -18.70 -19.74 11.36
N LYS A 584 -18.64 -20.16 10.11
CA LYS A 584 -18.45 -21.55 9.66
C LYS A 584 -17.53 -21.55 8.45
N PRO A 585 -16.78 -22.62 8.23
CA PRO A 585 -15.90 -22.73 7.07
C PRO A 585 -16.64 -22.50 5.74
N VAL A 586 -16.03 -21.71 4.87
CA VAL A 586 -16.49 -21.55 3.48
C VAL A 586 -16.09 -22.79 2.68
N SER A 587 -17.04 -23.33 1.95
CA SER A 587 -16.85 -24.43 1.02
C SER A 587 -17.87 -24.36 -0.11
N GLY A 588 -17.58 -25.03 -1.23
CA GLY A 588 -18.50 -25.12 -2.36
C GLY A 588 -18.31 -23.99 -3.38
N ASP A 589 -19.41 -23.50 -3.93
CA ASP A 589 -19.41 -22.56 -5.06
C ASP A 589 -18.91 -21.16 -4.64
N ALA A 590 -17.65 -20.89 -4.93
CA ALA A 590 -16.99 -19.63 -4.64
C ALA A 590 -17.57 -18.44 -5.46
N PHE A 591 -18.01 -18.71 -6.70
CA PHE A 591 -18.65 -17.70 -7.54
C PHE A 591 -19.96 -17.21 -6.92
N LYS A 592 -20.78 -18.14 -6.44
CA LYS A 592 -22.03 -17.79 -5.75
C LYS A 592 -21.77 -17.03 -4.46
N PHE A 593 -20.74 -17.42 -3.70
CA PHE A 593 -20.36 -16.70 -2.47
C PHE A 593 -19.99 -15.24 -2.77
N GLU A 594 -19.10 -15.02 -3.74
CA GLU A 594 -18.69 -13.67 -4.16
C GLU A 594 -19.88 -12.85 -4.66
N TYR A 595 -20.72 -13.45 -5.52
CA TYR A 595 -21.90 -12.77 -6.06
C TYR A 595 -22.84 -12.27 -4.94
N GLU A 596 -23.21 -13.15 -3.99
CA GLU A 596 -24.08 -12.74 -2.89
C GLU A 596 -23.44 -11.69 -1.98
N ALA A 597 -22.11 -11.73 -1.79
CA ALA A 597 -21.37 -10.72 -1.03
C ALA A 597 -21.40 -9.34 -1.68
N MET A 598 -21.23 -9.26 -3.01
CA MET A 598 -21.15 -7.99 -3.76
C MET A 598 -22.53 -7.47 -4.21
N LYS A 599 -23.56 -8.29 -4.18
CA LYS A 599 -24.93 -7.98 -4.61
C LYS A 599 -25.54 -6.69 -4.04
N PRO A 600 -25.28 -6.27 -2.77
CA PRO A 600 -25.81 -5.02 -2.24
C PRO A 600 -25.45 -3.77 -3.06
N VAL A 601 -24.34 -3.83 -3.80
CA VAL A 601 -23.78 -2.74 -4.61
C VAL A 601 -23.56 -3.15 -6.08
N GLU A 602 -24.37 -4.12 -6.57
CA GLU A 602 -24.26 -4.61 -7.94
C GLU A 602 -24.49 -3.47 -8.96
N ILE A 603 -23.50 -3.27 -9.80
CA ILE A 603 -23.58 -2.30 -10.92
C ILE A 603 -23.86 -3.03 -12.24
N PHE A 604 -23.22 -4.17 -12.44
CA PHE A 604 -23.39 -5.01 -13.63
C PHE A 604 -23.74 -6.43 -13.22
N LYS A 605 -24.50 -7.12 -14.08
CA LYS A 605 -24.71 -8.54 -13.90
C LYS A 605 -23.39 -9.30 -13.98
N PRO A 606 -23.25 -10.39 -13.23
CA PRO A 606 -22.07 -11.23 -13.29
C PRO A 606 -21.78 -11.70 -14.71
N VAL A 607 -20.51 -11.84 -15.02
CA VAL A 607 -20.03 -12.44 -16.28
C VAL A 607 -19.49 -13.82 -15.97
N ASP A 608 -19.95 -14.82 -16.69
CA ASP A 608 -19.55 -16.21 -16.49
C ASP A 608 -18.02 -16.38 -16.48
N GLY A 609 -17.50 -17.06 -15.47
CA GLY A 609 -16.08 -17.31 -15.29
C GLY A 609 -15.27 -16.12 -14.74
N CYS A 610 -15.89 -14.96 -14.52
CA CYS A 610 -15.23 -13.77 -13.98
C CYS A 610 -15.44 -13.68 -12.47
N MET A 611 -14.36 -13.55 -11.71
CA MET A 611 -14.34 -13.39 -10.26
C MET A 611 -13.24 -12.41 -9.83
N MET A 612 -13.50 -11.69 -8.74
CA MET A 612 -12.50 -10.84 -8.11
C MET A 612 -11.65 -11.61 -7.08
N SER A 613 -12.28 -12.49 -6.31
CA SER A 613 -11.64 -13.15 -5.16
C SER A 613 -10.33 -13.88 -5.48
N PRO A 614 -10.20 -14.69 -6.57
CA PRO A 614 -8.99 -15.47 -6.81
C PRO A 614 -7.74 -14.65 -7.13
N GLN A 615 -7.90 -13.37 -7.46
CA GLN A 615 -6.82 -12.42 -7.75
C GLN A 615 -6.75 -11.27 -6.74
N PHE A 616 -7.58 -11.30 -5.70
CA PHE A 616 -7.67 -10.19 -4.73
C PHE A 616 -6.58 -10.28 -3.67
N THR A 617 -5.35 -9.96 -4.09
CA THR A 617 -4.15 -10.03 -3.24
C THR A 617 -4.28 -9.16 -1.99
N HIS A 618 -4.90 -7.96 -2.06
CA HIS A 618 -5.10 -7.07 -0.92
C HIS A 618 -5.64 -7.78 0.32
N ILE A 619 -6.68 -8.62 0.15
CA ILE A 619 -7.35 -9.27 1.28
C ILE A 619 -6.86 -10.68 1.56
N PHE A 620 -6.26 -11.38 0.60
CA PHE A 620 -5.82 -12.77 0.80
C PHE A 620 -4.34 -12.91 1.10
N SER A 621 -3.46 -12.13 0.48
CA SER A 621 -2.01 -12.14 0.71
C SER A 621 -1.44 -10.83 1.28
N GLY A 622 -2.13 -9.71 1.06
CA GLY A 622 -1.76 -8.40 1.61
C GLY A 622 -2.29 -8.14 3.03
N GLY A 623 -2.02 -6.97 3.54
CA GLY A 623 -2.37 -6.55 4.91
C GLY A 623 -3.81 -6.11 5.14
N TYR A 624 -4.70 -6.18 4.12
CA TYR A 624 -6.04 -5.59 4.14
C TYR A 624 -7.17 -6.60 4.45
N ALA A 625 -6.86 -7.77 5.03
CA ALA A 625 -7.87 -8.73 5.46
C ALA A 625 -8.78 -8.13 6.55
N ALA A 626 -10.09 -8.11 6.33
CA ALA A 626 -11.07 -7.34 7.12
C ALA A 626 -10.67 -5.87 7.29
N GLY A 627 -9.97 -5.30 6.30
CA GLY A 627 -9.38 -3.97 6.34
C GLY A 627 -9.57 -3.14 5.07
N TYR A 628 -10.13 -3.72 4.00
CA TYR A 628 -10.31 -3.01 2.73
C TYR A 628 -11.24 -1.78 2.85
N TYR A 629 -12.18 -1.81 3.78
CA TYR A 629 -13.03 -0.67 4.12
C TYR A 629 -12.22 0.59 4.50
N GLY A 630 -10.97 0.41 4.94
CA GLY A 630 -10.07 1.46 5.40
C GLY A 630 -9.87 2.58 4.38
N TYR A 631 -9.85 2.26 3.07
CA TYR A 631 -9.78 3.28 2.01
C TYR A 631 -10.96 4.25 2.05
N LYS A 632 -12.20 3.75 2.17
CA LYS A 632 -13.39 4.61 2.27
C LYS A 632 -13.55 5.25 3.63
N TRP A 633 -13.06 4.59 4.68
CA TRP A 633 -13.00 5.17 6.02
C TRP A 633 -12.07 6.38 6.05
N ALA A 634 -10.87 6.24 5.53
CA ALA A 634 -9.88 7.32 5.47
C ALA A 634 -10.32 8.45 4.53
N GLU A 635 -11.03 8.14 3.44
CA GLU A 635 -11.59 9.14 2.52
C GLU A 635 -12.65 10.03 3.17
N ILE A 636 -13.40 9.51 4.14
CA ILE A 636 -14.27 10.34 4.98
C ILE A 636 -13.44 11.26 5.87
N LEU A 637 -12.35 10.76 6.44
CA LEU A 637 -11.44 11.54 7.28
C LEU A 637 -10.77 12.65 6.47
N ASP A 638 -10.24 12.33 5.29
CA ASP A 638 -9.50 13.27 4.44
C ASP A 638 -10.40 14.41 3.94
N ALA A 639 -11.59 14.07 3.40
CA ALA A 639 -12.53 15.07 2.91
C ALA A 639 -12.96 16.04 4.01
N ASP A 640 -13.21 15.54 5.22
CA ASP A 640 -13.56 16.38 6.36
C ASP A 640 -12.36 17.19 6.89
N ALA A 641 -11.15 16.63 6.83
CA ALA A 641 -9.92 17.34 7.19
C ALA A 641 -9.62 18.46 6.18
N PHE A 642 -9.71 18.16 4.87
CA PHE A 642 -9.46 19.14 3.81
C PHE A 642 -10.50 20.27 3.81
N SER A 643 -11.75 19.98 4.19
CA SER A 643 -12.77 21.02 4.34
C SER A 643 -12.36 22.13 5.31
N LYS A 644 -11.53 21.83 6.33
CA LYS A 644 -10.97 22.84 7.22
C LYS A 644 -9.96 23.75 6.51
N PHE A 645 -9.14 23.19 5.63
CA PHE A 645 -8.24 23.98 4.82
C PHE A 645 -8.99 24.87 3.82
N GLN A 646 -10.10 24.39 3.27
CA GLN A 646 -10.96 25.22 2.42
C GLN A 646 -11.65 26.34 3.20
N GLU A 647 -12.08 26.08 4.45
CA GLU A 647 -12.67 27.08 5.36
C GLU A 647 -11.66 28.16 5.76
N ASP A 648 -10.41 27.79 6.06
CA ASP A 648 -9.37 28.70 6.60
C ASP A 648 -8.47 29.32 5.51
N GLY A 649 -8.50 28.77 4.29
CA GLY A 649 -7.56 29.01 3.19
C GLY A 649 -6.57 27.85 3.05
N ILE A 650 -6.46 27.29 1.82
CA ILE A 650 -5.72 26.04 1.54
C ILE A 650 -4.21 26.08 1.90
N PHE A 651 -3.66 27.28 2.04
CA PHE A 651 -2.28 27.49 2.47
C PHE A 651 -2.19 28.28 3.78
N ASN A 652 -3.23 28.22 4.62
CA ASN A 652 -3.20 28.86 5.93
C ASN A 652 -2.10 28.25 6.81
N PRO A 653 -1.10 29.01 7.25
CA PRO A 653 0.03 28.46 8.01
C PRO A 653 -0.35 27.87 9.35
N ALA A 654 -1.38 28.41 10.02
CA ALA A 654 -1.82 27.91 11.31
C ALA A 654 -2.53 26.55 11.16
N THR A 655 -3.36 26.39 10.13
CA THR A 655 -4.04 25.13 9.82
C THR A 655 -3.04 24.06 9.38
N ALA A 656 -2.08 24.41 8.50
CA ALA A 656 -1.00 23.53 8.07
C ALA A 656 -0.13 23.09 9.26
N LYS A 657 0.26 24.00 10.14
CA LYS A 657 0.98 23.70 11.37
C LYS A 657 0.19 22.77 12.28
N SER A 658 -1.10 23.01 12.46
CA SER A 658 -1.95 22.17 13.29
C SER A 658 -2.08 20.75 12.72
N PHE A 659 -2.19 20.57 11.39
CA PHE A 659 -2.20 19.27 10.74
C PHE A 659 -0.85 18.56 10.91
N LYS A 660 0.26 19.25 10.66
CA LYS A 660 1.61 18.75 10.88
C LYS A 660 1.81 18.22 12.30
N GLU A 661 1.53 19.07 13.31
CA GLU A 661 1.83 18.77 14.72
C GLU A 661 0.88 17.73 15.33
N ASN A 662 -0.36 17.60 14.85
CA ASN A 662 -1.34 16.69 15.42
C ASN A 662 -1.52 15.39 14.64
N ILE A 663 -1.18 15.36 13.34
CA ILE A 663 -1.32 14.19 12.48
C ILE A 663 0.06 13.67 12.04
N LEU A 664 0.81 14.45 11.22
CA LEU A 664 2.01 13.96 10.54
C LEU A 664 3.19 13.65 11.48
N GLU A 665 3.37 14.44 12.54
CA GLU A 665 4.49 14.27 13.48
C GLU A 665 4.21 13.20 14.55
N ARG A 666 2.96 12.72 14.66
CA ARG A 666 2.53 11.93 15.84
C ARG A 666 2.53 10.43 15.62
N GLY A 667 2.46 9.96 14.39
CA GLY A 667 2.38 8.52 14.14
C GLY A 667 1.36 7.83 15.05
N GLY A 668 1.76 6.73 15.66
CA GLY A 668 0.94 5.93 16.57
C GLY A 668 1.11 6.26 18.07
N THR A 669 1.51 7.49 18.42
CA THR A 669 1.76 7.90 19.81
C THR A 669 0.51 8.06 20.67
N GLU A 670 -0.64 8.19 20.05
CA GLU A 670 -1.97 8.29 20.69
C GLU A 670 -3.02 7.65 19.78
N PRO A 671 -4.20 7.27 20.29
CA PRO A 671 -5.28 6.77 19.44
C PRO A 671 -5.63 7.75 18.31
N PRO A 672 -5.77 7.30 17.04
CA PRO A 672 -5.94 8.18 15.89
C PRO A 672 -7.12 9.15 16.00
N MET A 673 -8.26 8.73 16.56
CA MET A 673 -9.42 9.61 16.76
C MET A 673 -9.11 10.77 17.73
N THR A 674 -8.21 10.56 18.71
CA THR A 674 -7.76 11.63 19.62
C THR A 674 -6.94 12.67 18.85
N LEU A 675 -6.02 12.23 18.00
CA LEU A 675 -5.21 13.09 17.15
C LEU A 675 -6.08 13.87 16.16
N TYR A 676 -7.02 13.18 15.51
CA TYR A 676 -7.95 13.77 14.56
C TYR A 676 -8.81 14.88 15.22
N LYS A 677 -9.43 14.58 16.38
CA LYS A 677 -10.22 15.57 17.13
C LYS A 677 -9.40 16.78 17.58
N ARG A 678 -8.12 16.59 17.90
CA ARG A 678 -7.23 17.70 18.26
C ARG A 678 -6.98 18.63 17.08
N PHE A 679 -6.86 18.08 15.87
CA PHE A 679 -6.74 18.86 14.63
C PHE A 679 -8.07 19.48 14.21
N ARG A 680 -9.15 18.66 14.09
CA ARG A 680 -10.43 19.09 13.47
C ARG A 680 -11.38 19.77 14.46
N GLY A 681 -11.21 19.53 15.77
CA GLY A 681 -12.09 20.02 16.85
C GLY A 681 -13.35 19.18 17.08
N ARG A 682 -13.56 18.12 16.29
CA ARG A 682 -14.72 17.22 16.34
C ARG A 682 -14.44 15.88 15.67
N GLU A 683 -15.36 14.95 15.76
CA GLU A 683 -15.38 13.72 14.97
C GLU A 683 -15.59 14.00 13.47
N PRO A 684 -15.10 13.14 12.58
CA PRO A 684 -15.27 13.27 11.13
C PRO A 684 -16.75 13.17 10.75
N LYS A 685 -17.12 13.81 9.64
CA LYS A 685 -18.47 13.77 9.08
C LYS A 685 -18.40 13.37 7.60
N ILE A 686 -19.29 12.48 7.20
CA ILE A 686 -19.44 12.03 5.82
C ILE A 686 -19.88 13.16 4.86
N ASP A 687 -20.49 14.23 5.40
CA ASP A 687 -21.04 15.33 4.59
C ASP A 687 -20.01 15.99 3.68
N ALA A 688 -18.75 16.11 4.13
CA ALA A 688 -17.67 16.70 3.32
C ALA A 688 -17.39 15.83 2.08
N LEU A 689 -17.30 14.52 2.24
CA LEU A 689 -17.15 13.57 1.13
C LEU A 689 -18.33 13.64 0.17
N LEU A 690 -19.55 13.58 0.67
CA LEU A 690 -20.75 13.66 -0.17
C LEU A 690 -20.84 14.97 -0.96
N LYS A 691 -20.35 16.08 -0.38
CA LYS A 691 -20.28 17.38 -1.06
C LYS A 691 -19.19 17.39 -2.13
N ARG A 692 -18.00 16.91 -1.80
CA ARG A 692 -16.89 16.79 -2.76
C ARG A 692 -17.30 16.00 -4.00
N ASP A 693 -17.97 14.87 -3.81
CA ASP A 693 -18.40 13.97 -4.88
C ASP A 693 -19.70 14.43 -5.58
N GLY A 694 -20.27 15.59 -5.20
CA GLY A 694 -21.50 16.11 -5.82
C GLY A 694 -22.78 15.32 -5.51
N ILE A 695 -22.73 14.42 -4.51
CA ILE A 695 -23.88 13.60 -4.09
C ILE A 695 -24.85 14.41 -3.23
N LYS A 696 -24.32 15.33 -2.44
CA LYS A 696 -25.09 16.26 -1.61
C LYS A 696 -24.71 17.70 -1.99
N LYS A 697 -25.70 18.57 -2.10
CA LYS A 697 -25.50 20.01 -2.37
C LYS A 697 -25.09 20.76 -1.10
#